data_a26d582eb12721152fce867a75e4f8a0
#
_entry.id   a26d582eb12721152fce867a75e4f8a0
#
_cell.length_a   1.000
_cell.length_b   1.000
_cell.length_c   1.000
_cell.angle_alpha   90.00
_cell.angle_beta   90.00
_cell.angle_gamma   90.00
#
_symmetry.space_group_name_H-M   'P 1'
#
loop_
_entity.id
_entity.type
_entity.pdbx_description
1 polymer ?
#
loop_
_entity_poly.entity_id
_entity_poly.type
_entity_poly.pdbx_seq_one_letter_code
_entity_poly.pdbx_strand_id
1 'polypeptide(L)'
;MRKVANLTILIMLMIVSSLVAAPHSFLPIEATQPDGSKINIYASGDEFHNWLHDADNYTIVRDDNGAYVYAMQERGSLVASDLLVGRDSPNVRGIAPGLNLSQDEIKAKYDRYAQMRDYSNGRSPHEGQFNNLVIFIKFSDSPDFATPFSYYQQIFNAPNEGDNSMKRYFIAASYEQLNVDSFCYPEPNGDVVVAYTDIHPRSYFQPYSNSNPNGYSGDDDRAQREQQMLVRAVDAVSSQIPTTLVIDGDNDGFVDNVCFIIQGQPDGWAELLWPHRWVLYAAYGYIHGKQVWDFNFQLESSLNSSGSSVLAHEMFHSLGAPDLYRYYNDTITPIGSWDLMAGNQNPPQHMSVWMKHKYGDWVNIVPTITTSGTYTLHPVASSSTNNIFRISSWRNNEFYLLEYRKPHGIYDGNLAGTGLLVYRLDIRENGNANGPPDELYIYRPGGTNSVNGSLNQAHFSVRSGRTEISEATPTNGFLGNGSAGGLNLFDIGEAGDTITFKVKISNIQLTSPHGGEVWFSGGNKQITWKSKSSTGTVKLEYSSDGGQNWIEIASNVHNTGSYTWNNVPCMNNSEAMHIRVSLMGTNHSDSNYYPFTVIDELIAPEAIYPEDQATGVPTNPRVSWQAVPGANAYYFQLAADSDFACILVDHDGLRANFYQVSRLTAYTTYYWRVAASAPDMGHGPFTETYSFTTGEPSELPPAPSLISPANMSSNVSIPVTFNWTRSEITTGYKLQVSRNSYFSDDLHVYDDIPDIFFTVSDLTPYTTYFWRVAAKNSVGNSSYSQIFRFTTGQITDNDDPQAPVVANALLANYPNPFKQFTSIPVSVKNANQALNVKVYNLRGQLVRTLHQGLPAKNSLTLKWDGRDDQGRQVSEGIYFCRMETGGFVETRKVLFMR
;
A
#
# COMPACT_ATOMS: atom_id res chain seq x y z
N MET A 1 52.63 24.56 20.25
CA MET A 1 51.26 25.02 20.03
C MET A 1 50.97 24.85 18.57
N ARG A 2 50.49 23.66 18.20
CA ARG A 2 50.18 23.27 16.81
C ARG A 2 48.67 23.40 16.59
N LYS A 3 48.27 24.26 15.65
CA LYS A 3 46.91 24.34 15.14
C LYS A 3 46.68 23.12 14.24
N VAL A 4 45.74 22.27 14.61
CA VAL A 4 45.21 21.21 13.76
C VAL A 4 44.09 21.86 12.94
N ALA A 5 44.28 21.94 11.63
CA ALA A 5 43.24 22.30 10.68
C ALA A 5 42.42 21.07 10.36
N ASN A 6 41.14 21.10 10.72
CA ASN A 6 40.18 20.08 10.28
C ASN A 6 39.84 20.36 8.82
N LEU A 7 40.32 19.50 7.93
CA LEU A 7 39.90 19.43 6.52
C LEU A 7 38.66 18.50 6.46
N THR A 8 37.49 19.12 6.44
CA THR A 8 36.24 18.40 6.17
C THR A 8 36.17 18.15 4.68
N ILE A 9 36.49 16.92 4.29
CA ILE A 9 36.26 16.47 2.93
C ILE A 9 34.76 16.24 2.78
N LEU A 10 34.09 17.14 2.09
CA LEU A 10 32.73 17.00 1.59
C LEU A 10 32.78 15.98 0.42
N ILE A 11 32.53 14.71 0.73
CA ILE A 11 32.28 13.71 -0.32
C ILE A 11 30.88 14.02 -0.85
N MET A 12 30.82 14.75 -1.95
CA MET A 12 29.66 14.86 -2.79
C MET A 12 29.45 13.47 -3.43
N LEU A 13 28.59 12.64 -2.84
CA LEU A 13 28.04 11.49 -3.54
C LEU A 13 27.22 12.06 -4.71
N MET A 14 27.80 12.11 -5.89
CA MET A 14 27.03 12.13 -7.13
C MET A 14 26.31 10.78 -7.21
N ILE A 15 25.07 10.74 -6.81
CA ILE A 15 24.14 9.69 -7.21
C ILE A 15 23.92 9.93 -8.71
N VAL A 16 24.67 9.23 -9.53
CA VAL A 16 24.35 9.11 -10.96
C VAL A 16 23.07 8.28 -11.00
N SER A 17 21.92 8.92 -11.06
CA SER A 17 20.68 8.26 -11.41
C SER A 17 20.84 7.80 -12.86
N SER A 18 21.07 6.49 -13.04
CA SER A 18 21.01 5.87 -14.36
C SER A 18 19.63 6.09 -14.94
N LEU A 19 19.55 6.76 -16.08
CA LEU A 19 18.36 6.83 -16.91
C LEU A 19 18.04 5.42 -17.41
N VAL A 20 16.84 4.96 -17.17
CA VAL A 20 16.40 3.57 -17.36
C VAL A 20 15.15 3.59 -18.24
N ALA A 21 14.97 2.63 -19.13
CA ALA A 21 13.70 2.34 -19.80
C ALA A 21 12.71 1.58 -18.89
N ALA A 22 12.95 1.55 -17.61
CA ALA A 22 12.04 1.18 -16.53
C ALA A 22 11.41 2.46 -15.95
N PRO A 23 10.36 2.40 -15.15
CA PRO A 23 9.77 3.58 -14.55
C PRO A 23 10.85 4.44 -13.90
N HIS A 24 10.94 5.68 -14.33
CA HIS A 24 11.84 6.64 -13.70
C HIS A 24 11.26 7.07 -12.34
N SER A 25 12.15 7.23 -11.38
CA SER A 25 11.82 7.85 -10.13
C SER A 25 12.80 9.00 -9.88
N PHE A 26 12.26 10.21 -9.77
CA PHE A 26 13.06 11.43 -9.57
C PHE A 26 14.13 11.70 -10.64
N LEU A 27 13.79 11.51 -11.91
CA LEU A 27 14.65 11.91 -13.02
C LEU A 27 14.79 13.44 -13.04
N PRO A 28 16.00 14.04 -12.84
CA PRO A 28 16.16 15.47 -12.83
C PRO A 28 16.00 16.08 -14.23
N ILE A 29 15.21 17.15 -14.32
CA ILE A 29 14.94 17.91 -15.56
C ILE A 29 15.15 19.39 -15.30
N GLU A 30 15.86 20.08 -16.19
CA GLU A 30 15.86 21.53 -16.25
C GLU A 30 14.74 21.99 -17.20
N ALA A 31 13.74 22.67 -16.68
CA ALA A 31 12.66 23.25 -17.47
C ALA A 31 12.75 24.79 -17.49
N THR A 32 12.09 25.41 -18.47
CA THR A 32 12.09 26.86 -18.64
C THR A 32 10.66 27.37 -18.49
N GLN A 33 10.45 28.31 -17.57
CA GLN A 33 9.18 29.01 -17.44
C GLN A 33 8.94 29.95 -18.64
N PRO A 34 7.71 30.33 -18.96
CA PRO A 34 7.39 31.24 -20.06
C PRO A 34 8.10 32.62 -19.98
N ASP A 35 8.51 33.03 -18.77
CA ASP A 35 9.26 34.28 -18.55
C ASP A 35 10.78 34.13 -18.81
N GLY A 36 11.25 32.94 -19.21
CA GLY A 36 12.63 32.59 -19.46
C GLY A 36 13.41 32.10 -18.21
N SER A 37 12.81 32.08 -17.04
CA SER A 37 13.47 31.55 -15.83
C SER A 37 13.64 30.04 -15.89
N LYS A 38 14.80 29.54 -15.39
CA LYS A 38 15.11 28.12 -15.32
C LYS A 38 14.65 27.53 -13.99
N ILE A 39 14.03 26.36 -14.03
CA ILE A 39 13.61 25.60 -12.86
C ILE A 39 14.16 24.17 -12.92
N ASN A 40 14.55 23.64 -11.77
CA ASN A 40 14.94 22.25 -11.63
C ASN A 40 13.77 21.48 -11.05
N ILE A 41 13.29 20.51 -11.78
CA ILE A 41 12.15 19.65 -11.45
C ILE A 41 12.53 18.20 -11.69
N TYR A 42 11.64 17.29 -11.34
CA TYR A 42 11.85 15.85 -11.57
C TYR A 42 10.68 15.26 -12.36
N ALA A 43 10.97 14.22 -13.13
CA ALA A 43 9.96 13.36 -13.73
C ALA A 43 9.97 11.98 -13.09
N SER A 44 8.80 11.41 -12.91
CA SER A 44 8.61 10.02 -12.51
C SER A 44 7.54 9.38 -13.39
N GLY A 45 7.60 8.03 -13.53
CA GLY A 45 6.70 7.26 -14.39
C GLY A 45 7.40 6.62 -15.57
N ASP A 46 6.62 6.14 -16.52
CA ASP A 46 7.06 5.49 -17.76
C ASP A 46 6.42 6.15 -19.00
N GLU A 47 6.56 5.54 -20.17
CA GLU A 47 6.01 6.04 -21.42
C GLU A 47 4.48 6.10 -21.49
N PHE A 48 3.77 5.38 -20.60
CA PHE A 48 2.31 5.31 -20.56
C PHE A 48 1.71 6.26 -19.55
N HIS A 49 2.36 6.38 -18.39
CA HIS A 49 1.94 7.30 -17.33
C HIS A 49 3.14 7.88 -16.60
N ASN A 50 3.26 9.17 -16.67
CA ASN A 50 4.36 9.92 -16.10
C ASN A 50 3.85 11.26 -15.54
N TRP A 51 4.61 11.85 -14.61
CA TRP A 51 4.28 13.13 -14.02
C TRP A 51 5.53 13.91 -13.63
N LEU A 52 5.41 15.22 -13.62
CA LEU A 52 6.43 16.12 -13.10
C LEU A 52 6.18 16.41 -11.63
N HIS A 53 7.26 16.59 -10.87
CA HIS A 53 7.19 16.95 -9.46
C HIS A 53 8.48 17.67 -9.01
N ASP A 54 8.47 18.30 -7.84
CA ASP A 54 9.67 18.86 -7.22
C ASP A 54 10.41 17.80 -6.35
N ALA A 55 11.48 18.24 -5.66
CA ALA A 55 12.28 17.36 -4.81
C ALA A 55 11.52 16.79 -3.60
N ASP A 56 10.46 17.46 -3.17
CA ASP A 56 9.58 17.06 -2.06
C ASP A 56 8.34 16.31 -2.55
N ASN A 57 8.33 15.90 -3.84
CA ASN A 57 7.26 15.15 -4.50
C ASN A 57 5.93 15.91 -4.61
N TYR A 58 5.94 17.24 -4.72
CA TYR A 58 4.75 18.00 -5.09
C TYR A 58 4.56 17.99 -6.60
N THR A 59 3.42 17.51 -7.05
CA THR A 59 3.11 17.34 -8.48
C THR A 59 3.01 18.68 -9.19
N ILE A 60 3.56 18.72 -10.39
CA ILE A 60 3.67 19.89 -11.24
C ILE A 60 2.87 19.66 -12.52
N VAL A 61 2.10 20.63 -12.92
CA VAL A 61 1.35 20.65 -14.19
C VAL A 61 1.60 21.96 -14.93
N ARG A 62 1.20 22.05 -16.19
CA ARG A 62 1.19 23.33 -16.93
C ARG A 62 -0.17 23.99 -16.84
N ASP A 63 -0.19 25.29 -16.63
CA ASP A 63 -1.39 26.09 -16.76
C ASP A 63 -1.73 26.39 -18.24
N ASP A 64 -2.83 27.06 -18.51
CA ASP A 64 -3.28 27.43 -19.85
C ASP A 64 -2.27 28.35 -20.61
N ASN A 65 -1.36 29.01 -19.89
CA ASN A 65 -0.33 29.87 -20.47
C ASN A 65 1.00 29.12 -20.67
N GLY A 66 1.05 27.82 -20.31
CA GLY A 66 2.23 26.96 -20.42
C GLY A 66 3.21 27.13 -19.25
N ALA A 67 2.83 27.84 -18.19
CA ALA A 67 3.68 27.97 -16.99
C ALA A 67 3.62 26.70 -16.15
N TYR A 68 4.77 26.31 -15.58
CA TYR A 68 4.85 25.20 -14.63
C TYR A 68 4.36 25.66 -13.26
N VAL A 69 3.25 25.08 -12.81
CA VAL A 69 2.59 25.38 -11.55
C VAL A 69 2.37 24.10 -10.74
N TYR A 70 2.22 24.25 -9.43
CA TYR A 70 1.87 23.10 -8.59
C TYR A 70 0.44 22.63 -8.89
N ALA A 71 0.25 21.32 -8.95
CA ALA A 71 -1.07 20.73 -9.11
C ALA A 71 -1.85 20.75 -7.78
N MET A 72 -3.15 20.95 -7.85
CA MET A 72 -4.06 20.78 -6.74
C MET A 72 -5.18 19.82 -7.12
N GLN A 73 -5.88 19.25 -6.14
CA GLN A 73 -6.98 18.35 -6.42
C GLN A 73 -8.31 19.09 -6.25
N GLU A 74 -9.09 19.17 -7.34
CA GLU A 74 -10.45 19.70 -7.31
C GLU A 74 -11.43 18.64 -7.81
N ARG A 75 -12.41 18.28 -6.96
CA ARG A 75 -13.46 17.28 -7.27
C ARG A 75 -12.94 15.93 -7.75
N GLY A 76 -11.74 15.55 -7.31
CA GLY A 76 -11.09 14.29 -7.68
C GLY A 76 -10.15 14.38 -8.89
N SER A 77 -10.12 15.50 -9.62
CA SER A 77 -9.20 15.71 -10.74
C SER A 77 -8.03 16.59 -10.34
N LEU A 78 -6.88 16.38 -11.00
CA LEU A 78 -5.72 17.25 -10.89
C LEU A 78 -5.95 18.51 -11.74
N VAL A 79 -5.77 19.68 -11.14
CA VAL A 79 -5.89 20.98 -11.82
C VAL A 79 -4.68 21.86 -11.51
N ALA A 80 -4.39 22.79 -12.41
CA ALA A 80 -3.34 23.78 -12.20
C ALA A 80 -3.72 24.77 -11.09
N SER A 81 -2.82 25.01 -10.14
CA SER A 81 -2.97 26.09 -9.16
C SER A 81 -2.41 27.41 -9.71
N ASP A 82 -2.53 28.47 -8.93
CA ASP A 82 -1.90 29.77 -9.22
C ASP A 82 -0.46 29.89 -8.66
N LEU A 83 0.13 28.80 -8.14
CA LEU A 83 1.43 28.75 -7.51
C LEU A 83 2.51 28.35 -8.52
N LEU A 84 3.38 29.28 -8.89
CA LEU A 84 4.48 29.06 -9.84
C LEU A 84 5.63 28.26 -9.19
N VAL A 85 6.04 27.20 -9.87
CA VAL A 85 7.22 26.41 -9.48
C VAL A 85 8.48 27.27 -9.58
N GLY A 86 9.34 27.15 -8.58
CA GLY A 86 10.57 27.95 -8.45
C GLY A 86 10.37 29.31 -7.79
N ARG A 87 9.13 29.77 -7.61
CA ARG A 87 8.81 31.05 -6.97
C ARG A 87 7.97 30.89 -5.71
N ASP A 88 6.91 30.09 -5.78
CA ASP A 88 5.91 29.95 -4.73
C ASP A 88 6.07 28.61 -3.99
N SER A 89 5.55 28.50 -2.77
CA SER A 89 5.59 27.26 -1.99
C SER A 89 4.21 26.57 -1.98
N PRO A 90 4.14 25.27 -2.28
CA PRO A 90 2.86 24.55 -2.29
C PRO A 90 2.18 24.49 -0.90
N ASN A 91 2.95 24.61 0.17
CA ASN A 91 2.45 24.62 1.54
C ASN A 91 1.49 25.79 1.85
N VAL A 92 1.60 26.89 1.11
CA VAL A 92 0.73 28.10 1.30
C VAL A 92 -0.74 27.79 1.05
N ARG A 93 -1.04 26.84 0.16
CA ARG A 93 -2.40 26.38 -0.16
C ARG A 93 -2.74 25.02 0.46
N GLY A 94 -1.85 24.44 1.25
CA GLY A 94 -2.05 23.12 1.85
C GLY A 94 -2.11 21.99 0.82
N ILE A 95 -1.40 22.15 -0.32
CA ILE A 95 -1.28 21.08 -1.32
C ILE A 95 -0.54 19.90 -0.69
N ALA A 96 -1.04 18.69 -0.89
CA ALA A 96 -0.38 17.48 -0.44
C ALA A 96 0.70 17.02 -1.44
N PRO A 97 1.86 16.52 -0.98
CA PRO A 97 2.81 15.86 -1.87
C PRO A 97 2.25 14.55 -2.41
N GLY A 98 2.75 14.10 -3.56
CA GLY A 98 2.37 12.82 -4.18
C GLY A 98 0.97 12.81 -4.80
N LEU A 99 0.37 13.95 -5.10
CA LEU A 99 -0.87 13.99 -5.89
C LEU A 99 -0.61 13.37 -7.27
N ASN A 100 -1.54 12.51 -7.72
CA ASN A 100 -1.49 11.88 -9.03
C ASN A 100 -2.92 11.64 -9.55
N LEU A 101 -3.04 11.16 -10.78
CA LEU A 101 -4.31 10.65 -11.29
C LEU A 101 -4.83 9.51 -10.40
N SER A 102 -6.12 9.26 -10.41
CA SER A 102 -6.68 8.10 -9.73
C SER A 102 -6.14 6.79 -10.34
N GLN A 103 -6.09 5.73 -9.54
CA GLN A 103 -5.64 4.41 -10.01
C GLN A 103 -6.46 3.90 -11.22
N ASP A 104 -7.76 4.23 -11.25
CA ASP A 104 -8.63 3.85 -12.37
C ASP A 104 -8.28 4.64 -13.66
N GLU A 105 -7.94 5.93 -13.55
CA GLU A 105 -7.50 6.74 -14.69
C GLU A 105 -6.13 6.29 -15.19
N ILE A 106 -5.20 6.01 -14.28
CA ILE A 106 -3.89 5.45 -14.62
C ILE A 106 -4.08 4.11 -15.34
N LYS A 107 -4.87 3.21 -14.76
CA LYS A 107 -5.17 1.92 -15.38
C LYS A 107 -5.79 2.06 -16.77
N ALA A 108 -6.73 2.99 -16.96
CA ALA A 108 -7.36 3.22 -18.26
C ALA A 108 -6.35 3.68 -19.34
N LYS A 109 -5.33 4.47 -18.97
CA LYS A 109 -4.23 4.81 -19.88
C LYS A 109 -3.49 3.53 -20.32
N TYR A 110 -3.06 2.69 -19.38
CA TYR A 110 -2.35 1.45 -19.72
C TYR A 110 -3.22 0.45 -20.51
N ASP A 111 -4.49 0.28 -20.15
CA ASP A 111 -5.42 -0.62 -20.86
C ASP A 111 -5.60 -0.20 -22.33
N ARG A 112 -5.62 1.10 -22.62
CA ARG A 112 -5.69 1.62 -23.99
C ARG A 112 -4.45 1.21 -24.81
N TYR A 113 -3.28 1.27 -24.21
CA TYR A 113 -2.03 0.91 -24.86
C TYR A 113 -1.82 -0.61 -24.94
N ALA A 114 -2.29 -1.38 -23.94
CA ALA A 114 -2.23 -2.83 -23.96
C ALA A 114 -2.98 -3.44 -25.16
N GLN A 115 -4.13 -2.87 -25.53
CA GLN A 115 -4.89 -3.32 -26.72
C GLN A 115 -4.11 -3.14 -28.04
N MET A 116 -3.15 -2.24 -28.09
CA MET A 116 -2.32 -1.99 -29.25
C MET A 116 -1.06 -2.88 -29.28
N ARG A 117 -0.63 -3.42 -28.12
CA ARG A 117 0.54 -4.31 -28.00
C ARG A 117 0.32 -5.71 -28.55
N ASP A 118 -0.91 -6.23 -28.52
CA ASP A 118 -1.23 -7.62 -28.88
C ASP A 118 -0.99 -8.00 -30.36
N TYR A 119 -0.66 -7.03 -31.21
CA TYR A 119 -0.45 -7.27 -32.65
C TYR A 119 1.02 -7.52 -33.04
N SER A 120 1.94 -7.58 -32.09
CA SER A 120 3.38 -7.57 -32.34
C SER A 120 4.13 -8.82 -31.89
N ASN A 121 3.52 -9.99 -31.88
CA ASN A 121 4.22 -11.23 -31.54
C ASN A 121 5.30 -11.58 -32.57
N GLY A 122 6.59 -11.32 -32.19
CA GLY A 122 7.75 -11.97 -32.76
C GLY A 122 7.98 -11.77 -34.26
N ARG A 123 8.09 -10.50 -34.71
CA ARG A 123 8.37 -10.16 -36.13
C ARG A 123 9.83 -9.86 -36.39
N SER A 124 10.71 -10.37 -35.57
CA SER A 124 12.16 -10.15 -35.72
C SER A 124 12.88 -11.48 -35.50
N PRO A 125 13.96 -11.75 -36.21
CA PRO A 125 14.72 -12.99 -36.07
C PRO A 125 15.35 -13.10 -34.69
N HIS A 126 15.17 -14.24 -34.01
CA HIS A 126 15.72 -14.54 -32.70
C HIS A 126 17.12 -15.15 -32.78
N GLU A 127 17.52 -15.63 -33.98
CA GLU A 127 18.83 -16.24 -34.25
C GLU A 127 19.41 -15.71 -35.56
N GLY A 128 20.72 -15.79 -35.69
CA GLY A 128 21.44 -15.38 -36.89
C GLY A 128 21.68 -13.89 -36.96
N GLN A 129 21.54 -13.35 -38.18
CA GLN A 129 21.75 -11.92 -38.43
C GLN A 129 20.47 -11.13 -38.34
N PHE A 130 20.46 -10.12 -37.48
CA PHE A 130 19.39 -9.13 -37.34
C PHE A 130 19.92 -7.75 -37.75
N ASN A 131 19.35 -7.13 -38.81
CA ASN A 131 19.73 -5.83 -39.28
C ASN A 131 18.76 -4.75 -38.82
N ASN A 132 19.16 -4.00 -37.80
CA ASN A 132 18.44 -2.86 -37.30
C ASN A 132 18.72 -1.60 -38.11
N LEU A 133 17.69 -0.88 -38.54
CA LEU A 133 17.84 0.42 -39.21
C LEU A 133 17.83 1.54 -38.16
N VAL A 134 18.73 2.53 -38.32
CA VAL A 134 18.80 3.71 -37.44
C VAL A 134 18.59 4.97 -38.27
N ILE A 135 17.56 5.76 -37.90
CA ILE A 135 17.21 7.00 -38.58
C ILE A 135 17.30 8.16 -37.59
N PHE A 136 18.19 9.11 -37.87
CA PHE A 136 18.33 10.33 -37.08
C PHE A 136 17.33 11.39 -37.56
N ILE A 137 16.61 12.01 -36.62
CA ILE A 137 15.59 13.02 -36.88
C ILE A 137 15.90 14.29 -36.09
N LYS A 138 15.80 15.45 -36.74
CA LYS A 138 15.76 16.76 -36.10
C LYS A 138 14.55 17.56 -36.57
N PHE A 139 14.11 18.51 -35.76
CA PHE A 139 13.00 19.40 -36.13
C PHE A 139 13.51 20.57 -36.98
N SER A 140 12.57 21.26 -37.66
CA SER A 140 12.93 22.38 -38.56
C SER A 140 13.65 23.55 -37.88
N ASP A 141 13.43 23.68 -36.54
CA ASP A 141 14.04 24.71 -35.70
C ASP A 141 15.15 24.18 -34.79
N SER A 142 15.50 22.88 -34.87
CA SER A 142 16.53 22.28 -34.02
C SER A 142 17.93 22.44 -34.64
N PRO A 143 18.97 22.57 -33.81
CA PRO A 143 20.35 22.48 -34.27
C PRO A 143 20.68 21.06 -34.78
N ASP A 144 21.87 20.92 -35.37
CA ASP A 144 22.40 19.60 -35.69
C ASP A 144 22.72 18.82 -34.41
N PHE A 145 22.86 17.49 -34.55
CA PHE A 145 23.28 16.62 -33.43
C PHE A 145 24.63 17.10 -32.91
N ALA A 146 24.74 17.24 -31.57
CA ALA A 146 25.99 17.63 -30.93
C ALA A 146 26.90 16.43 -30.68
N THR A 147 26.33 15.24 -30.54
CA THR A 147 27.04 13.99 -30.30
C THR A 147 27.66 13.47 -31.57
N PRO A 148 28.97 13.17 -31.60
CA PRO A 148 29.65 12.67 -32.79
C PRO A 148 29.16 11.29 -33.21
N PHE A 149 29.17 10.99 -34.50
CA PHE A 149 28.69 9.72 -35.05
C PHE A 149 29.45 8.49 -34.47
N SER A 150 30.75 8.64 -34.21
CA SER A 150 31.56 7.59 -33.56
C SER A 150 31.00 7.11 -32.22
N TYR A 151 30.31 7.96 -31.44
CA TYR A 151 29.65 7.57 -30.22
C TYR A 151 28.50 6.59 -30.52
N TYR A 152 27.67 6.90 -31.52
CA TYR A 152 26.55 6.01 -31.89
C TYR A 152 27.08 4.69 -32.47
N GLN A 153 28.13 4.72 -33.26
CA GLN A 153 28.81 3.50 -33.75
C GLN A 153 29.28 2.64 -32.57
N GLN A 154 29.79 3.26 -31.52
CA GLN A 154 30.23 2.54 -30.35
C GLN A 154 29.06 1.88 -29.60
N ILE A 155 28.02 2.61 -29.28
CA ILE A 155 26.91 2.07 -28.47
C ILE A 155 26.02 1.08 -29.23
N PHE A 156 25.98 1.16 -30.57
CA PHE A 156 25.23 0.22 -31.39
C PHE A 156 26.07 -0.99 -31.81
N ASN A 157 27.26 -0.77 -32.38
CA ASN A 157 27.94 -1.77 -33.20
C ASN A 157 29.31 -2.21 -32.69
N ALA A 158 29.87 -1.70 -31.59
CA ALA A 158 31.18 -2.13 -31.12
C ALA A 158 31.20 -3.65 -30.84
N PRO A 159 32.13 -4.42 -31.46
CA PRO A 159 31.99 -5.87 -31.51
C PRO A 159 32.84 -6.64 -30.50
N ASN A 160 33.82 -5.98 -29.85
CA ASN A 160 34.80 -6.68 -29.05
C ASN A 160 34.25 -7.13 -27.69
N GLU A 161 34.82 -8.16 -27.16
CA GLU A 161 34.56 -8.55 -25.78
C GLU A 161 34.96 -7.41 -24.84
N GLY A 162 34.01 -7.02 -23.97
CA GLY A 162 34.17 -5.88 -23.07
C GLY A 162 33.62 -4.56 -23.59
N ASP A 163 33.19 -4.48 -24.87
CA ASP A 163 32.51 -3.31 -25.40
C ASP A 163 31.07 -3.19 -24.82
N ASN A 164 30.69 -1.98 -24.42
CA ASN A 164 29.34 -1.67 -23.99
C ASN A 164 28.51 -1.21 -25.20
N SER A 165 27.97 -2.18 -25.95
CA SER A 165 27.18 -1.94 -27.15
C SER A 165 25.97 -2.86 -27.20
N MET A 166 24.92 -2.46 -27.96
CA MET A 166 23.74 -3.29 -28.19
C MET A 166 24.13 -4.59 -28.91
N LYS A 167 24.94 -4.52 -29.94
CA LYS A 167 25.47 -5.67 -30.67
C LYS A 167 26.13 -6.67 -29.71
N ARG A 168 27.12 -6.22 -28.95
CA ARG A 168 27.86 -7.11 -28.03
C ARG A 168 26.98 -7.66 -26.92
N TYR A 169 26.01 -6.87 -26.45
CA TYR A 169 25.06 -7.34 -25.48
C TYR A 169 24.23 -8.52 -25.99
N PHE A 170 23.66 -8.44 -27.21
CA PHE A 170 22.84 -9.53 -27.75
C PHE A 170 23.70 -10.75 -28.11
N ILE A 171 24.90 -10.58 -28.60
CA ILE A 171 25.84 -11.69 -28.76
C ILE A 171 26.07 -12.42 -27.42
N ALA A 172 26.32 -11.69 -26.33
CA ALA A 172 26.55 -12.28 -25.02
C ALA A 172 25.25 -12.87 -24.42
N ALA A 173 24.13 -12.15 -24.51
CA ALA A 173 22.86 -12.57 -23.95
C ALA A 173 22.28 -13.81 -24.63
N SER A 174 22.47 -13.94 -25.95
CA SER A 174 22.00 -15.05 -26.76
C SER A 174 22.97 -16.24 -26.82
N TYR A 175 24.11 -16.19 -26.13
CA TYR A 175 25.16 -17.20 -26.24
C TYR A 175 25.66 -17.36 -27.67
N GLU A 176 25.91 -16.23 -28.34
CA GLU A 176 26.40 -16.12 -29.72
C GLU A 176 25.39 -16.57 -30.81
N GLN A 177 24.12 -16.74 -30.47
CA GLN A 177 23.08 -17.15 -31.42
C GLN A 177 22.53 -15.97 -32.22
N LEU A 178 22.45 -14.75 -31.68
CA LEU A 178 21.91 -13.56 -32.31
C LEU A 178 23.01 -12.48 -32.49
N ASN A 179 23.18 -12.00 -33.71
CA ASN A 179 24.03 -10.85 -34.04
C ASN A 179 23.18 -9.68 -34.53
N VAL A 180 23.13 -8.57 -33.80
CA VAL A 180 22.40 -7.35 -34.18
C VAL A 180 23.37 -6.34 -34.75
N ASP A 181 23.26 -6.04 -36.04
CA ASP A 181 23.97 -4.95 -36.69
C ASP A 181 23.04 -3.76 -36.96
N SER A 182 23.48 -2.56 -36.66
CA SER A 182 22.73 -1.32 -36.87
C SER A 182 23.29 -0.49 -38.03
N PHE A 183 22.43 -0.11 -38.96
CA PHE A 183 22.73 0.64 -40.14
C PHE A 183 22.05 2.02 -40.10
N CYS A 184 22.86 3.08 -40.20
CA CYS A 184 22.41 4.46 -40.03
C CYS A 184 22.12 5.11 -41.37
N TYR A 185 20.92 5.72 -41.48
CA TYR A 185 20.50 6.48 -42.67
C TYR A 185 19.84 7.81 -42.28
N PRO A 186 20.09 8.95 -43.00
CA PRO A 186 21.05 9.05 -44.07
C PRO A 186 22.46 8.66 -43.63
N GLU A 187 23.31 8.21 -44.56
CA GLU A 187 24.70 7.90 -44.23
C GLU A 187 25.42 9.10 -43.61
N PRO A 188 26.23 8.93 -42.56
CA PRO A 188 26.95 10.01 -41.91
C PRO A 188 27.99 10.63 -42.79
N ASN A 189 28.33 11.88 -42.55
CA ASN A 189 29.42 12.57 -43.23
C ASN A 189 30.69 12.60 -42.32
N GLY A 190 31.53 11.58 -42.45
CA GLY A 190 32.64 11.38 -41.53
C GLY A 190 32.12 11.12 -40.10
N ASP A 191 32.55 11.93 -39.13
CA ASP A 191 32.09 11.81 -37.73
C ASP A 191 30.88 12.71 -37.39
N VAL A 192 30.21 13.24 -38.45
CA VAL A 192 29.04 14.08 -38.29
C VAL A 192 27.78 13.30 -38.61
N VAL A 193 26.81 13.32 -37.68
CA VAL A 193 25.48 12.73 -37.89
C VAL A 193 24.74 13.51 -38.96
N VAL A 194 24.25 12.82 -39.99
CA VAL A 194 23.31 13.37 -40.97
C VAL A 194 21.90 12.96 -40.58
N ALA A 195 21.04 13.92 -40.33
CA ALA A 195 19.68 13.69 -39.86
C ALA A 195 18.64 14.09 -40.90
N TYR A 196 17.53 13.37 -40.96
CA TYR A 196 16.32 13.88 -41.60
C TYR A 196 15.83 15.12 -40.82
N THR A 197 15.50 16.19 -41.51
CA THR A 197 14.92 17.40 -40.93
C THR A 197 13.42 17.38 -41.15
N ASP A 198 12.62 17.26 -40.07
CA ASP A 198 11.16 17.32 -40.18
C ASP A 198 10.70 18.72 -40.61
N ILE A 199 9.58 18.77 -41.30
CA ILE A 199 8.99 20.02 -41.79
C ILE A 199 8.41 20.91 -40.67
N HIS A 200 8.15 20.32 -39.50
CA HIS A 200 7.58 21.01 -38.37
C HIS A 200 8.64 21.37 -37.32
N PRO A 201 8.42 22.49 -36.59
CA PRO A 201 9.25 22.84 -35.45
C PRO A 201 8.96 21.90 -34.26
N ARG A 202 9.88 21.86 -33.30
CA ARG A 202 9.76 21.05 -32.10
C ARG A 202 8.48 21.34 -31.33
N SER A 203 8.04 22.61 -31.26
CA SER A 203 6.82 23.04 -30.59
C SER A 203 5.54 22.39 -31.15
N TYR A 204 5.52 21.95 -32.40
CA TYR A 204 4.40 21.20 -33.00
C TYR A 204 4.17 19.84 -32.31
N PHE A 205 5.22 19.24 -31.76
CA PHE A 205 5.20 17.96 -31.03
C PHE A 205 5.12 18.13 -29.53
N GLN A 206 4.81 19.32 -29.04
CA GLN A 206 4.57 19.61 -27.63
C GLN A 206 3.07 19.86 -27.38
N PRO A 207 2.57 19.75 -26.14
CA PRO A 207 1.19 20.01 -25.84
C PRO A 207 0.73 21.42 -26.23
N TYR A 208 -0.54 21.55 -26.64
CA TYR A 208 -1.19 22.84 -26.83
C TYR A 208 -1.17 23.66 -25.55
N SER A 209 -0.90 24.97 -25.69
CA SER A 209 -1.14 25.98 -24.67
C SER A 209 -1.35 27.34 -25.36
N ASN A 210 -1.77 28.38 -24.62
CA ASN A 210 -1.87 29.73 -25.16
C ASN A 210 -0.53 30.28 -25.66
N SER A 211 0.59 29.79 -25.09
CA SER A 211 1.95 30.12 -25.55
C SER A 211 2.44 29.21 -26.68
N ASN A 212 1.82 28.04 -26.87
CA ASN A 212 2.09 27.08 -27.95
C ASN A 212 0.80 26.71 -28.71
N PRO A 213 0.17 27.61 -29.49
CA PRO A 213 -1.11 27.34 -30.13
C PRO A 213 -1.03 26.31 -31.28
N ASN A 214 0.17 25.93 -31.71
CA ASN A 214 0.41 24.89 -32.72
C ASN A 214 0.66 23.51 -32.10
N GLY A 215 0.67 23.39 -30.79
CA GLY A 215 0.86 22.14 -30.06
C GLY A 215 -0.27 21.13 -30.29
N TYR A 216 -0.03 19.86 -29.95
CA TYR A 216 -1.03 18.80 -30.11
C TYR A 216 -2.12 18.90 -29.04
N SER A 217 -3.33 18.40 -29.40
CA SER A 217 -4.50 18.40 -28.52
C SER A 217 -5.00 16.96 -28.28
N GLY A 218 -4.59 16.37 -27.19
CA GLY A 218 -4.97 15.01 -26.78
C GLY A 218 -4.14 13.91 -27.42
N ASP A 219 -4.34 12.67 -26.94
CA ASP A 219 -3.49 11.52 -27.23
C ASP A 219 -3.55 11.08 -28.71
N ASP A 220 -4.71 11.18 -29.36
CA ASP A 220 -4.86 10.77 -30.76
C ASP A 220 -4.11 11.71 -31.71
N ASP A 221 -4.18 13.03 -31.50
CA ASP A 221 -3.44 14.01 -32.26
C ASP A 221 -1.92 13.87 -32.05
N ARG A 222 -1.53 13.61 -30.79
CA ARG A 222 -0.16 13.30 -30.41
C ARG A 222 0.39 12.11 -31.20
N ALA A 223 -0.26 10.95 -31.09
CA ALA A 223 0.18 9.73 -31.76
C ALA A 223 0.21 9.88 -33.28
N GLN A 224 -0.77 10.57 -33.84
CA GLN A 224 -0.81 10.83 -35.29
C GLN A 224 0.36 11.71 -35.76
N ARG A 225 0.68 12.78 -35.02
CA ARG A 225 1.79 13.67 -35.36
C ARG A 225 3.15 12.96 -35.29
N GLU A 226 3.37 12.16 -34.24
CA GLU A 226 4.57 11.35 -34.12
C GLU A 226 4.71 10.39 -35.26
N GLN A 227 3.73 9.52 -35.46
CA GLN A 227 3.84 8.48 -36.47
C GLN A 227 3.93 9.04 -37.91
N GLN A 228 3.28 10.17 -38.18
CA GLN A 228 3.46 10.88 -39.46
C GLN A 228 4.89 11.42 -39.61
N MET A 229 5.52 11.93 -38.56
CA MET A 229 6.93 12.34 -38.59
C MET A 229 7.84 11.14 -38.90
N LEU A 230 7.63 10.01 -38.20
CA LEU A 230 8.42 8.80 -38.45
C LEU A 230 8.28 8.29 -39.88
N VAL A 231 7.07 8.28 -40.42
CA VAL A 231 6.81 7.89 -41.81
C VAL A 231 7.52 8.85 -42.79
N ARG A 232 7.46 10.17 -42.59
CA ARG A 232 8.19 11.13 -43.42
C ARG A 232 9.70 10.90 -43.37
N ALA A 233 10.24 10.51 -42.22
CA ALA A 233 11.66 10.17 -42.08
C ALA A 233 11.99 8.87 -42.83
N VAL A 234 11.15 7.84 -42.74
CA VAL A 234 11.28 6.59 -43.50
C VAL A 234 11.26 6.87 -45.00
N ASP A 235 10.29 7.64 -45.50
CA ASP A 235 10.17 8.00 -46.94
C ASP A 235 11.40 8.73 -47.46
N ALA A 236 11.96 9.65 -46.65
CA ALA A 236 13.13 10.43 -47.00
C ALA A 236 14.41 9.60 -47.16
N VAL A 237 14.54 8.49 -46.44
CA VAL A 237 15.75 7.64 -46.45
C VAL A 237 15.58 6.34 -47.20
N SER A 238 14.37 5.89 -47.48
CA SER A 238 14.05 4.58 -48.08
C SER A 238 14.87 4.30 -49.36
N SER A 239 15.06 5.31 -50.21
CA SER A 239 15.85 5.18 -51.46
C SER A 239 17.36 5.08 -51.26
N GLN A 240 17.88 5.40 -50.07
CA GLN A 240 19.30 5.33 -49.72
C GLN A 240 19.67 3.97 -49.15
N ILE A 241 18.68 3.20 -48.67
CA ILE A 241 18.89 1.87 -48.10
C ILE A 241 19.15 0.88 -49.26
N PRO A 242 20.29 0.14 -49.27
CA PRO A 242 20.58 -0.81 -50.33
C PRO A 242 19.55 -1.95 -50.38
N THR A 243 19.06 -2.29 -51.58
CA THR A 243 18.12 -3.42 -51.74
C THR A 243 18.74 -4.79 -51.41
N THR A 244 20.05 -4.84 -51.24
CA THR A 244 20.81 -6.02 -50.80
C THR A 244 20.86 -6.18 -49.28
N LEU A 245 20.49 -5.14 -48.52
CA LEU A 245 20.39 -5.23 -47.07
C LEU A 245 19.12 -6.01 -46.71
N VAL A 246 19.26 -7.11 -46.04
CA VAL A 246 18.12 -7.90 -45.53
C VAL A 246 17.51 -7.13 -44.35
N ILE A 247 16.31 -6.60 -44.50
CA ILE A 247 15.58 -5.81 -43.47
C ILE A 247 14.33 -6.52 -42.98
N ASP A 248 14.08 -7.71 -43.45
CA ASP A 248 12.97 -8.63 -43.11
C ASP A 248 13.60 -10.03 -43.10
N GLY A 249 14.22 -10.38 -41.98
CA GLY A 249 15.03 -11.58 -41.84
C GLY A 249 14.23 -12.87 -41.74
N ASP A 250 13.00 -12.80 -41.23
CA ASP A 250 12.06 -13.93 -41.11
C ASP A 250 11.09 -14.04 -42.28
N ASN A 251 11.11 -13.07 -43.22
CA ASN A 251 10.29 -13.01 -44.41
C ASN A 251 8.77 -12.91 -44.15
N ASP A 252 8.39 -12.20 -43.12
CA ASP A 252 6.98 -11.97 -42.77
C ASP A 252 6.36 -10.77 -43.51
N GLY A 253 7.13 -9.99 -44.24
CA GLY A 253 6.72 -8.82 -45.00
C GLY A 253 6.84 -7.49 -44.27
N PHE A 254 7.39 -7.50 -43.09
CA PHE A 254 7.67 -6.32 -42.31
C PHE A 254 9.17 -6.06 -42.18
N VAL A 255 9.52 -4.83 -41.83
CA VAL A 255 10.90 -4.49 -41.47
C VAL A 255 11.13 -4.94 -40.05
N ASP A 256 12.20 -5.71 -39.79
CA ASP A 256 12.49 -6.30 -38.46
C ASP A 256 12.51 -5.27 -37.34
N ASN A 257 13.18 -4.13 -37.53
CA ASN A 257 13.12 -2.98 -36.61
C ASN A 257 13.68 -1.70 -37.22
N VAL A 258 13.13 -0.55 -36.79
CA VAL A 258 13.67 0.78 -37.07
C VAL A 258 13.85 1.54 -35.76
N CYS A 259 15.08 1.97 -35.47
CA CYS A 259 15.39 2.82 -34.32
C CYS A 259 15.44 4.28 -34.77
N PHE A 260 14.53 5.11 -34.30
CA PHE A 260 14.53 6.56 -34.53
C PHE A 260 15.24 7.28 -33.39
N ILE A 261 16.18 8.16 -33.71
CA ILE A 261 16.91 8.98 -32.75
C ILE A 261 16.55 10.45 -32.97
N ILE A 262 15.92 11.05 -31.97
CA ILE A 262 15.48 12.45 -32.03
C ILE A 262 16.54 13.33 -31.38
N GLN A 263 16.87 14.43 -32.08
CA GLN A 263 17.86 15.41 -31.63
C GLN A 263 17.43 16.11 -30.34
N GLY A 264 18.34 16.21 -29.37
CA GLY A 264 18.24 17.01 -28.16
C GLY A 264 17.60 16.30 -26.96
N GLN A 265 16.94 17.08 -26.12
CA GLN A 265 16.35 16.64 -24.85
C GLN A 265 14.82 16.68 -24.93
N PRO A 266 14.11 16.07 -23.99
CA PRO A 266 12.64 16.13 -23.93
C PRO A 266 12.07 17.54 -23.63
N ASP A 267 12.87 18.60 -23.49
CA ASP A 267 12.51 20.01 -23.24
C ASP A 267 11.24 20.20 -22.43
N GLY A 268 11.41 20.14 -21.11
CA GLY A 268 10.32 20.43 -20.18
C GLY A 268 9.08 19.61 -20.46
N TRP A 269 9.28 18.29 -20.57
CA TRP A 269 8.22 17.34 -20.65
C TRP A 269 7.27 17.49 -21.86
N ALA A 270 7.53 16.71 -22.86
CA ALA A 270 6.52 16.33 -23.84
C ALA A 270 6.29 14.83 -23.72
N GLU A 271 5.07 14.39 -23.45
CA GLU A 271 4.68 12.97 -23.41
C GLU A 271 5.06 12.22 -24.71
N LEU A 272 5.26 12.96 -25.79
CA LEU A 272 5.67 12.46 -27.08
C LEU A 272 7.16 12.10 -27.17
N LEU A 273 8.04 12.72 -26.40
CA LEU A 273 9.49 12.61 -26.53
C LEU A 273 10.09 11.75 -25.40
N TRP A 274 9.47 10.60 -25.12
CA TRP A 274 9.97 9.60 -24.18
C TRP A 274 10.59 8.43 -24.94
N PRO A 275 11.74 7.86 -24.54
CA PRO A 275 12.24 6.62 -25.12
C PRO A 275 11.23 5.47 -24.94
N HIS A 276 10.88 4.80 -26.03
CA HIS A 276 9.94 3.69 -26.01
C HIS A 276 10.07 2.81 -27.27
N ARG A 277 9.55 1.60 -27.18
CA ARG A 277 9.27 0.75 -28.34
C ARG A 277 7.78 0.81 -28.66
N TRP A 278 7.42 0.97 -29.94
CA TRP A 278 6.02 1.02 -30.39
C TRP A 278 5.83 0.45 -31.79
N VAL A 279 4.58 0.54 -32.30
CA VAL A 279 4.22 0.12 -33.64
C VAL A 279 3.56 1.26 -34.40
N LEU A 280 3.79 1.31 -35.73
CA LEU A 280 3.18 2.31 -36.64
C LEU A 280 1.75 1.90 -37.00
N TYR A 281 0.79 2.23 -36.12
CA TYR A 281 -0.64 1.91 -36.31
C TYR A 281 -1.46 3.07 -36.90
N ALA A 282 -1.04 4.32 -36.70
CA ALA A 282 -1.75 5.52 -37.15
C ALA A 282 -1.22 6.06 -38.49
N ALA A 283 -0.09 5.54 -38.98
CA ALA A 283 0.52 5.88 -40.24
C ALA A 283 1.22 4.66 -40.85
N TYR A 284 1.47 4.65 -42.17
CA TYR A 284 2.09 3.52 -42.87
C TYR A 284 3.32 3.97 -43.66
N GLY A 285 4.47 3.42 -43.29
CA GLY A 285 5.74 3.62 -43.99
C GLY A 285 6.24 2.32 -44.63
N TYR A 286 6.98 2.41 -45.76
CA TYR A 286 7.48 1.25 -46.46
C TYR A 286 8.93 1.43 -46.91
N ILE A 287 9.73 0.37 -46.76
CA ILE A 287 11.09 0.30 -47.28
C ILE A 287 11.18 -0.93 -48.19
N HIS A 288 11.51 -0.73 -49.48
CA HIS A 288 11.55 -1.81 -50.49
C HIS A 288 10.30 -2.70 -50.52
N GLY A 289 9.10 -2.12 -50.28
CA GLY A 289 7.83 -2.85 -50.26
C GLY A 289 7.55 -3.59 -48.97
N LYS A 290 8.44 -3.58 -47.96
CA LYS A 290 8.23 -4.08 -46.63
C LYS A 290 7.64 -2.99 -45.73
N GLN A 291 6.63 -3.30 -44.94
CA GLN A 291 6.01 -2.33 -44.05
C GLN A 291 6.89 -2.11 -42.81
N VAL A 292 7.15 -0.86 -42.46
CA VAL A 292 7.71 -0.50 -41.17
C VAL A 292 6.56 -0.60 -40.15
N TRP A 293 6.69 -1.50 -39.19
CA TRP A 293 5.68 -1.73 -38.17
C TRP A 293 6.28 -1.50 -36.78
N ASP A 294 7.30 -2.23 -36.44
CA ASP A 294 8.01 -2.16 -35.17
C ASP A 294 9.05 -1.05 -35.19
N PHE A 295 9.10 -0.24 -34.12
CA PHE A 295 10.12 0.78 -34.00
C PHE A 295 10.54 1.05 -32.57
N ASN A 296 11.78 1.45 -32.39
CA ASN A 296 12.34 2.00 -31.17
C ASN A 296 12.48 3.52 -31.32
N PHE A 297 12.04 4.26 -30.33
CA PHE A 297 12.15 5.72 -30.30
C PHE A 297 13.12 6.14 -29.20
N GLN A 298 14.13 6.91 -29.52
CA GLN A 298 15.19 7.30 -28.60
C GLN A 298 15.45 8.81 -28.70
N LEU A 299 15.94 9.39 -27.60
CA LEU A 299 16.45 10.77 -27.61
C LEU A 299 17.98 10.79 -27.55
N GLU A 300 18.60 11.76 -28.20
CA GLU A 300 20.04 11.98 -28.14
C GLU A 300 20.53 12.08 -26.68
N SER A 301 19.82 12.86 -25.86
CA SER A 301 20.18 13.05 -24.45
C SER A 301 20.05 11.77 -23.62
N SER A 302 19.03 10.94 -23.90
CA SER A 302 18.82 9.65 -23.20
C SER A 302 19.95 8.68 -23.52
N LEU A 303 20.33 8.56 -24.78
CA LEU A 303 21.44 7.69 -25.19
C LEU A 303 22.77 8.14 -24.60
N ASN A 304 23.02 9.44 -24.49
CA ASN A 304 24.24 9.98 -23.89
C ASN A 304 24.36 9.63 -22.40
N SER A 305 23.27 9.42 -21.71
CA SER A 305 23.24 9.07 -20.29
C SER A 305 23.13 7.57 -20.02
N SER A 306 22.31 6.85 -20.80
CA SER A 306 22.02 5.42 -20.60
C SER A 306 22.94 4.48 -21.39
N GLY A 307 23.65 4.99 -22.40
CA GLY A 307 24.49 4.18 -23.27
C GLY A 307 23.67 3.11 -24.00
N SER A 308 24.15 1.85 -23.97
CA SER A 308 23.49 0.73 -24.64
C SER A 308 22.33 0.11 -23.83
N SER A 309 22.10 0.53 -22.59
CA SER A 309 21.18 -0.20 -21.71
C SER A 309 19.70 -0.05 -22.14
N VAL A 310 19.26 1.18 -22.43
CA VAL A 310 17.90 1.42 -22.95
C VAL A 310 17.75 0.82 -24.35
N LEU A 311 18.77 0.94 -25.20
CA LEU A 311 18.75 0.30 -26.52
C LEU A 311 18.54 -1.22 -26.44
N ALA A 312 19.21 -1.89 -25.52
CA ALA A 312 19.07 -3.33 -25.33
C ALA A 312 17.68 -3.71 -24.77
N HIS A 313 17.12 -2.89 -23.88
CA HIS A 313 15.78 -3.09 -23.34
C HIS A 313 14.73 -2.98 -24.45
N GLU A 314 14.70 -1.83 -25.17
CA GLU A 314 13.71 -1.59 -26.23
C GLU A 314 13.86 -2.60 -27.38
N MET A 315 15.08 -2.99 -27.71
CA MET A 315 15.34 -4.02 -28.72
C MET A 315 14.81 -5.39 -28.28
N PHE A 316 14.86 -5.71 -27.00
CA PHE A 316 14.30 -6.98 -26.51
C PHE A 316 12.78 -6.99 -26.57
N HIS A 317 12.13 -5.83 -26.48
CA HIS A 317 10.70 -5.70 -26.81
C HIS A 317 10.40 -6.02 -28.28
N SER A 318 11.27 -5.63 -29.22
CA SER A 318 11.12 -5.98 -30.64
C SER A 318 11.25 -7.48 -30.88
N LEU A 319 11.94 -8.22 -30.00
CA LEU A 319 11.97 -9.68 -29.94
C LEU A 319 10.77 -10.29 -29.19
N GLY A 320 9.79 -9.49 -28.81
CA GLY A 320 8.54 -9.96 -28.16
C GLY A 320 8.56 -10.02 -26.63
N ALA A 321 9.63 -9.61 -25.97
CA ALA A 321 9.73 -9.63 -24.51
C ALA A 321 8.84 -8.55 -23.86
N PRO A 322 8.07 -8.86 -22.81
CA PRO A 322 7.30 -7.88 -22.05
C PRO A 322 8.15 -7.26 -20.93
N ASP A 323 7.64 -6.19 -20.33
CA ASP A 323 8.19 -5.64 -19.11
C ASP A 323 7.96 -6.56 -17.91
N LEU A 324 8.94 -6.57 -17.01
CA LEU A 324 8.89 -7.28 -15.74
C LEU A 324 8.70 -6.34 -14.54
N TYR A 325 8.30 -5.09 -14.78
CA TYR A 325 7.79 -4.17 -13.76
C TYR A 325 6.29 -3.98 -13.92
N ARG A 326 5.62 -3.54 -12.86
CA ARG A 326 4.18 -3.27 -12.88
C ARG A 326 3.91 -1.84 -13.31
N TYR A 327 2.96 -1.63 -14.19
CA TYR A 327 2.64 -0.32 -14.73
C TYR A 327 1.84 0.57 -13.77
N TYR A 328 0.81 0.03 -13.12
CA TYR A 328 -0.13 0.81 -12.30
C TYR A 328 -0.19 0.39 -10.83
N ASN A 329 0.50 -0.67 -10.45
CA ASN A 329 0.56 -1.16 -9.06
C ASN A 329 2.01 -1.31 -8.63
N ASP A 330 2.62 -0.20 -8.26
CA ASP A 330 4.02 -0.08 -7.84
C ASP A 330 4.26 -0.37 -6.35
N THR A 331 3.25 -0.91 -5.64
CA THR A 331 3.36 -1.24 -4.21
C THR A 331 4.53 -2.16 -3.91
N ILE A 332 4.90 -3.01 -4.86
CA ILE A 332 6.13 -3.80 -4.83
C ILE A 332 6.83 -3.79 -6.21
N THR A 333 8.14 -3.94 -6.19
CA THR A 333 8.99 -4.16 -7.37
C THR A 333 9.24 -5.65 -7.52
N PRO A 334 8.63 -6.37 -8.48
CA PRO A 334 8.71 -7.84 -8.53
C PRO A 334 10.13 -8.37 -8.71
N ILE A 335 10.93 -7.77 -9.61
CA ILE A 335 12.26 -8.25 -10.05
C ILE A 335 13.35 -7.18 -9.85
N GLY A 336 13.09 -5.91 -10.27
CA GLY A 336 14.05 -4.81 -10.25
C GLY A 336 15.30 -5.09 -11.08
N SER A 337 16.45 -4.56 -10.65
CA SER A 337 17.71 -4.63 -11.39
C SER A 337 18.34 -6.04 -11.51
N TRP A 338 17.61 -7.10 -11.20
CA TRP A 338 18.02 -8.48 -11.47
C TRP A 338 17.72 -8.94 -12.91
N ASP A 339 16.91 -8.18 -13.65
CA ASP A 339 16.57 -8.47 -15.05
C ASP A 339 16.54 -7.16 -15.87
N LEU A 340 17.01 -7.22 -17.12
CA LEU A 340 16.98 -6.10 -18.04
C LEU A 340 15.58 -5.49 -18.19
N MET A 341 14.56 -6.33 -18.28
CA MET A 341 13.18 -5.90 -18.52
C MET A 341 12.45 -5.40 -17.26
N ALA A 342 13.14 -5.29 -16.13
CA ALA A 342 12.57 -4.79 -14.87
C ALA A 342 13.29 -3.56 -14.31
N GLY A 343 14.53 -3.32 -14.72
CA GLY A 343 15.30 -2.15 -14.30
C GLY A 343 16.71 -2.21 -14.84
N ASN A 344 17.09 -1.22 -15.64
CA ASN A 344 18.31 -1.22 -16.43
C ASN A 344 19.50 -0.67 -15.66
N GLN A 345 20.67 -1.26 -15.90
CA GLN A 345 21.96 -0.77 -15.43
C GLN A 345 22.81 -0.38 -16.67
N ASN A 346 23.79 0.44 -16.48
CA ASN A 346 24.75 0.76 -17.56
C ASN A 346 26.18 0.43 -17.09
N PRO A 347 26.87 -0.56 -17.69
CA PRO A 347 26.39 -1.51 -18.71
C PRO A 347 25.20 -2.34 -18.27
N PRO A 348 24.32 -2.77 -19.21
CA PRO A 348 23.12 -3.54 -18.90
C PRO A 348 23.45 -4.90 -18.26
N GLN A 349 22.65 -5.34 -17.30
CA GLN A 349 22.70 -6.71 -16.80
C GLN A 349 21.96 -7.66 -17.78
N HIS A 350 22.27 -8.95 -17.69
CA HIS A 350 21.53 -9.95 -18.43
C HIS A 350 20.07 -10.03 -17.99
N MET A 351 19.17 -10.34 -18.94
CA MET A 351 17.85 -10.84 -18.62
C MET A 351 17.95 -12.21 -17.92
N SER A 352 16.90 -12.59 -17.19
CA SER A 352 16.79 -13.93 -16.57
C SER A 352 16.82 -15.03 -17.63
N VAL A 353 17.21 -16.23 -17.23
CA VAL A 353 17.20 -17.40 -18.15
C VAL A 353 15.79 -17.71 -18.65
N TRP A 354 14.78 -17.42 -17.84
CA TRP A 354 13.39 -17.59 -18.28
C TRP A 354 13.04 -16.67 -19.46
N MET A 355 13.47 -15.40 -19.42
CA MET A 355 13.27 -14.46 -20.52
C MET A 355 14.05 -14.90 -21.76
N LYS A 356 15.29 -15.38 -21.58
CA LYS A 356 16.10 -15.96 -22.68
C LYS A 356 15.46 -17.20 -23.30
N HIS A 357 14.74 -18.01 -22.50
CA HIS A 357 14.03 -19.20 -22.96
C HIS A 357 12.72 -18.86 -23.68
N LYS A 358 11.85 -18.07 -23.04
CA LYS A 358 10.47 -17.85 -23.51
C LYS A 358 10.41 -16.83 -24.65
N TYR A 359 11.24 -15.79 -24.61
CA TYR A 359 11.16 -14.65 -25.52
C TYR A 359 12.40 -14.52 -26.42
N GLY A 360 13.53 -15.11 -26.08
CA GLY A 360 14.74 -15.08 -26.87
C GLY A 360 14.95 -16.36 -27.69
N ASP A 361 14.30 -17.46 -27.31
CA ASP A 361 14.52 -18.81 -27.88
C ASP A 361 15.97 -19.31 -27.77
N TRP A 362 16.83 -18.66 -26.92
CA TRP A 362 18.25 -18.96 -26.81
C TRP A 362 18.57 -20.08 -25.81
N VAL A 363 17.62 -20.55 -25.07
CA VAL A 363 17.71 -21.65 -24.11
C VAL A 363 16.58 -22.65 -24.37
N ASN A 364 16.92 -23.76 -25.03
CA ASN A 364 15.93 -24.72 -25.54
C ASN A 364 15.18 -25.50 -24.44
N ILE A 365 15.78 -25.68 -23.26
CA ILE A 365 15.23 -26.58 -22.22
C ILE A 365 15.34 -25.92 -20.85
N VAL A 366 14.22 -25.89 -20.12
CA VAL A 366 14.16 -25.61 -18.68
C VAL A 366 13.89 -26.90 -17.92
N PRO A 367 14.93 -27.60 -17.41
CA PRO A 367 14.77 -28.90 -16.78
C PRO A 367 13.95 -28.81 -15.49
N THR A 368 13.02 -29.74 -15.30
CA THR A 368 12.24 -29.83 -14.07
C THR A 368 12.88 -30.81 -13.09
N ILE A 369 13.19 -30.36 -11.89
CA ILE A 369 13.63 -31.21 -10.77
C ILE A 369 12.42 -32.01 -10.26
N THR A 370 12.49 -33.30 -10.39
CA THR A 370 11.42 -34.25 -9.97
C THR A 370 11.82 -35.17 -8.83
N THR A 371 13.11 -35.19 -8.47
CA THR A 371 13.66 -36.05 -7.40
C THR A 371 14.43 -35.21 -6.38
N SER A 372 14.40 -35.65 -5.12
CA SER A 372 15.25 -35.10 -4.08
C SER A 372 16.72 -35.40 -4.36
N GLY A 373 17.60 -34.45 -4.13
CA GLY A 373 19.02 -34.62 -4.39
C GLY A 373 19.82 -33.34 -4.36
N THR A 374 21.09 -33.44 -4.76
CA THR A 374 21.98 -32.29 -4.93
C THR A 374 22.06 -31.91 -6.40
N TYR A 375 21.95 -30.62 -6.67
CA TYR A 375 21.94 -30.02 -8.00
C TYR A 375 22.99 -28.92 -8.09
N THR A 376 23.45 -28.66 -9.32
CA THR A 376 24.48 -27.65 -9.61
C THR A 376 24.02 -26.76 -10.75
N LEU A 377 24.25 -25.46 -10.62
CA LEU A 377 24.01 -24.46 -11.68
C LEU A 377 25.30 -23.75 -12.06
N HIS A 378 25.44 -23.45 -13.36
CA HIS A 378 26.41 -22.51 -13.90
C HIS A 378 25.84 -21.09 -13.89
N PRO A 379 26.70 -20.05 -13.86
CA PRO A 379 26.25 -18.65 -13.98
C PRO A 379 25.55 -18.40 -15.32
N VAL A 380 24.49 -17.60 -15.29
CA VAL A 380 23.71 -17.20 -16.48
C VAL A 380 24.59 -16.60 -17.58
N ALA A 381 25.59 -15.80 -17.22
CA ALA A 381 26.47 -15.13 -18.18
C ALA A 381 27.48 -16.07 -18.86
N SER A 382 27.75 -17.27 -18.31
CA SER A 382 28.84 -18.12 -18.77
C SER A 382 28.42 -19.40 -19.48
N SER A 383 27.13 -19.78 -19.42
CA SER A 383 26.67 -21.04 -20.00
C SER A 383 25.21 -21.00 -20.41
N SER A 384 24.89 -21.55 -21.59
CA SER A 384 23.54 -21.79 -22.09
C SER A 384 22.91 -23.09 -21.53
N THR A 385 23.71 -23.90 -20.81
CA THR A 385 23.28 -25.19 -20.26
C THR A 385 23.48 -25.26 -18.76
N ASN A 386 22.63 -25.98 -18.03
CA ASN A 386 22.66 -26.08 -16.58
C ASN A 386 22.66 -24.72 -15.86
N ASN A 387 21.99 -23.73 -16.44
CA ASN A 387 21.89 -22.37 -15.90
C ASN A 387 20.52 -22.06 -15.29
N ILE A 388 19.56 -22.98 -15.45
CA ILE A 388 18.21 -22.87 -14.89
C ILE A 388 17.66 -24.25 -14.52
N PHE A 389 16.88 -24.30 -13.44
CA PHE A 389 15.99 -25.41 -13.12
C PHE A 389 14.59 -24.90 -12.79
N ARG A 390 13.60 -25.76 -13.04
CA ARG A 390 12.22 -25.57 -12.62
C ARG A 390 11.84 -26.58 -11.54
N ILE A 391 11.05 -26.15 -10.55
CA ILE A 391 10.42 -27.02 -9.55
C ILE A 391 8.92 -26.80 -9.61
N SER A 392 8.14 -27.88 -9.66
CA SER A 392 6.67 -27.81 -9.66
C SER A 392 6.15 -27.42 -8.28
N SER A 393 5.27 -26.44 -8.22
CA SER A 393 4.55 -26.10 -7.00
C SER A 393 3.35 -27.01 -6.75
N TRP A 394 2.57 -26.69 -5.71
CA TRP A 394 1.25 -27.32 -5.46
C TRP A 394 0.14 -26.84 -6.40
N ARG A 395 0.44 -25.86 -7.28
CA ARG A 395 -0.48 -25.35 -8.31
C ARG A 395 0.06 -25.68 -9.69
N ASN A 396 -0.82 -26.05 -10.60
CA ASN A 396 -0.41 -26.48 -11.96
C ASN A 396 0.09 -25.32 -12.83
N ASN A 397 -0.23 -24.09 -12.49
CA ASN A 397 0.13 -22.89 -13.24
C ASN A 397 1.25 -22.06 -12.62
N GLU A 398 1.67 -22.39 -11.41
CA GLU A 398 2.76 -21.69 -10.73
C GLU A 398 3.92 -22.67 -10.47
N PHE A 399 5.15 -22.19 -10.69
CA PHE A 399 6.38 -22.97 -10.57
C PHE A 399 7.43 -22.13 -9.84
N TYR A 400 8.50 -22.79 -9.41
CA TYR A 400 9.70 -22.13 -8.97
C TYR A 400 10.78 -22.27 -10.03
N LEU A 401 11.51 -21.18 -10.30
CA LEU A 401 12.69 -21.17 -11.14
C LEU A 401 13.92 -20.88 -10.30
N LEU A 402 15.00 -21.53 -10.64
CA LEU A 402 16.28 -21.41 -9.97
C LEU A 402 17.33 -21.06 -11.00
N GLU A 403 18.03 -19.93 -10.84
CA GLU A 403 19.16 -19.55 -11.67
C GLU A 403 20.32 -19.05 -10.82
N TYR A 404 21.54 -19.12 -11.34
CA TYR A 404 22.70 -18.63 -10.64
C TYR A 404 23.23 -17.35 -11.29
N ARG A 405 23.24 -16.25 -10.50
CA ARG A 405 23.80 -14.95 -10.92
C ARG A 405 25.14 -14.71 -10.23
N LYS A 406 26.11 -14.30 -11.03
CA LYS A 406 27.46 -13.94 -10.59
C LYS A 406 27.97 -12.79 -11.44
N PRO A 407 28.51 -11.71 -10.84
CA PRO A 407 29.18 -10.66 -11.60
C PRO A 407 30.22 -11.27 -12.55
N HIS A 408 30.06 -11.03 -13.83
CA HIS A 408 30.94 -11.54 -14.88
C HIS A 408 30.98 -10.58 -16.06
N GLY A 409 32.20 -10.29 -16.55
CA GLY A 409 32.38 -9.34 -17.64
C GLY A 409 31.82 -7.95 -17.30
N ILE A 410 31.46 -7.20 -18.34
CA ILE A 410 30.83 -5.89 -18.18
C ILE A 410 29.33 -6.02 -17.91
N TYR A 411 28.69 -7.02 -18.51
CA TYR A 411 27.29 -7.36 -18.28
C TYR A 411 27.20 -8.22 -17.01
N ASP A 412 26.29 -7.97 -16.12
CA ASP A 412 26.24 -8.49 -14.74
C ASP A 412 27.36 -7.97 -13.80
N GLY A 413 28.26 -7.11 -14.25
CA GLY A 413 29.33 -6.55 -13.40
C GLY A 413 28.80 -5.74 -12.23
N ASN A 414 27.65 -5.09 -12.39
CA ASN A 414 27.00 -4.21 -11.42
C ASN A 414 25.90 -4.89 -10.61
N LEU A 415 25.76 -6.23 -10.67
CA LEU A 415 24.76 -6.95 -9.87
C LEU A 415 24.90 -6.67 -8.38
N ALA A 416 23.76 -6.55 -7.68
CA ALA A 416 23.71 -6.27 -6.24
C ALA A 416 24.34 -7.38 -5.38
N GLY A 417 24.57 -8.59 -5.94
CA GLY A 417 25.16 -9.71 -5.23
C GLY A 417 25.40 -10.94 -6.09
N THR A 418 25.93 -11.98 -5.46
CA THR A 418 26.29 -13.25 -6.09
C THR A 418 25.61 -14.39 -5.37
N GLY A 419 24.88 -15.26 -6.09
CA GLY A 419 24.25 -16.44 -5.51
C GLY A 419 23.12 -17.00 -6.35
N LEU A 420 22.46 -18.01 -5.81
CA LEU A 420 21.25 -18.60 -6.36
C LEU A 420 20.11 -17.59 -6.26
N LEU A 421 19.41 -17.32 -7.34
CA LEU A 421 18.15 -16.62 -7.35
C LEU A 421 17.01 -17.62 -7.43
N VAL A 422 15.95 -17.35 -6.69
CA VAL A 422 14.74 -18.18 -6.65
C VAL A 422 13.57 -17.30 -7.05
N TYR A 423 12.88 -17.70 -8.11
CA TYR A 423 11.70 -16.99 -8.62
C TYR A 423 10.43 -17.83 -8.45
N ARG A 424 9.32 -17.15 -8.30
CA ARG A 424 7.99 -17.67 -8.62
C ARG A 424 7.68 -17.33 -10.07
N LEU A 425 7.24 -18.31 -10.84
CA LEU A 425 6.74 -18.19 -12.20
C LEU A 425 5.26 -18.50 -12.25
N ASP A 426 4.45 -17.61 -12.79
CA ASP A 426 3.07 -17.90 -13.19
C ASP A 426 2.97 -17.94 -14.72
N ILE A 427 2.75 -19.14 -15.26
CA ILE A 427 2.75 -19.36 -16.74
C ILE A 427 1.50 -18.81 -17.44
N ARG A 428 0.55 -18.26 -16.71
CA ARG A 428 -0.66 -17.64 -17.29
C ARG A 428 -0.40 -16.20 -17.72
N GLU A 429 0.63 -15.61 -17.19
CA GLU A 429 0.95 -14.20 -17.38
C GLU A 429 2.01 -14.04 -18.49
N ASN A 430 2.01 -12.86 -19.11
CA ASN A 430 3.01 -12.40 -20.05
C ASN A 430 3.59 -11.09 -19.52
N GLY A 431 4.73 -11.20 -18.83
CA GLY A 431 5.33 -10.09 -18.11
C GLY A 431 4.63 -9.74 -16.80
N ASN A 432 5.07 -8.64 -16.21
CA ASN A 432 4.54 -8.14 -14.93
C ASN A 432 3.71 -6.87 -15.07
N ALA A 433 3.60 -6.33 -16.27
CA ALA A 433 2.94 -5.06 -16.56
C ALA A 433 1.55 -4.93 -15.92
N ASN A 434 0.74 -5.96 -16.02
CA ASN A 434 -0.62 -6.02 -15.48
C ASN A 434 -0.70 -6.65 -14.08
N GLY A 435 0.45 -7.00 -13.47
CA GLY A 435 0.49 -7.63 -12.15
C GLY A 435 -0.15 -6.82 -11.01
N PRO A 436 -0.54 -7.44 -9.94
CA PRO A 436 -0.56 -8.88 -9.68
C PRO A 436 -1.71 -9.63 -10.39
N PRO A 437 -1.55 -10.91 -10.79
CA PRO A 437 -0.36 -11.74 -10.60
C PRO A 437 0.78 -11.37 -11.54
N ASP A 438 2.02 -11.62 -11.09
CA ASP A 438 3.23 -11.39 -11.87
C ASP A 438 3.65 -12.66 -12.59
N GLU A 439 4.15 -12.58 -13.84
CA GLU A 439 4.79 -13.70 -14.50
C GLU A 439 6.00 -14.17 -13.70
N LEU A 440 6.87 -13.22 -13.31
CA LEU A 440 8.05 -13.50 -12.49
C LEU A 440 8.05 -12.64 -11.22
N TYR A 441 8.37 -13.27 -10.10
CA TYR A 441 8.62 -12.62 -8.81
C TYR A 441 9.86 -13.24 -8.16
N ILE A 442 10.82 -12.42 -7.72
CA ILE A 442 12.04 -12.90 -7.06
C ILE A 442 11.87 -12.90 -5.53
N TYR A 443 12.19 -14.04 -4.88
CA TYR A 443 12.15 -14.16 -3.42
C TYR A 443 13.30 -13.42 -2.74
N ARG A 444 12.99 -12.64 -1.71
CA ARG A 444 13.92 -11.75 -1.01
C ARG A 444 13.56 -11.61 0.48
N PRO A 445 14.51 -11.21 1.35
CA PRO A 445 14.25 -11.01 2.77
C PRO A 445 13.13 -9.98 2.99
N GLY A 446 12.15 -10.34 3.83
CA GLY A 446 11.02 -9.48 4.16
C GLY A 446 10.04 -9.22 3.03
N GLY A 447 10.24 -9.83 1.82
CA GLY A 447 9.34 -9.69 0.68
C GLY A 447 8.09 -10.55 0.82
N THR A 448 6.93 -10.00 0.43
CA THR A 448 5.63 -10.68 0.35
C THR A 448 4.88 -10.23 -0.90
N ASN A 449 3.64 -10.65 -1.08
CA ASN A 449 2.80 -10.15 -2.18
C ASN A 449 2.42 -8.65 -2.04
N SER A 450 2.68 -8.03 -0.88
CA SER A 450 2.32 -6.64 -0.57
C SER A 450 3.45 -5.83 0.08
N VAL A 451 4.59 -6.45 0.37
CA VAL A 451 5.75 -5.80 0.98
C VAL A 451 6.96 -6.02 0.10
N ASN A 452 7.67 -4.94 -0.22
CA ASN A 452 8.81 -5.00 -1.14
C ASN A 452 9.97 -5.83 -0.59
N GLY A 453 10.30 -5.70 0.67
CA GLY A 453 11.45 -6.36 1.28
C GLY A 453 12.79 -5.84 0.73
N SER A 454 13.86 -6.61 0.92
CA SER A 454 15.22 -6.23 0.54
C SER A 454 15.62 -6.84 -0.81
N LEU A 455 15.23 -6.20 -1.91
CA LEU A 455 15.43 -6.70 -3.29
C LEU A 455 16.91 -6.95 -3.63
N ASN A 456 17.82 -6.07 -3.21
CA ASN A 456 19.26 -6.23 -3.43
C ASN A 456 19.87 -7.46 -2.71
N GLN A 457 19.16 -8.03 -1.73
CA GLN A 457 19.56 -9.21 -0.98
C GLN A 457 18.80 -10.47 -1.45
N ALA A 458 18.26 -10.49 -2.67
CA ALA A 458 17.50 -11.63 -3.19
C ALA A 458 18.31 -12.92 -3.34
N HIS A 459 19.64 -12.80 -3.49
CA HIS A 459 20.54 -13.91 -3.73
C HIS A 459 20.77 -14.80 -2.48
N PHE A 460 20.88 -16.10 -2.71
CA PHE A 460 21.17 -17.12 -1.68
C PHE A 460 22.57 -17.66 -1.89
N SER A 461 23.35 -17.72 -0.82
CA SER A 461 24.68 -18.37 -0.77
C SER A 461 25.16 -18.42 0.68
N VAL A 462 26.19 -19.22 0.96
CA VAL A 462 26.87 -19.21 2.27
C VAL A 462 27.34 -17.80 2.63
N ARG A 463 27.91 -17.08 1.67
CA ARG A 463 28.42 -15.70 1.88
C ARG A 463 27.30 -14.70 2.24
N SER A 464 26.11 -14.86 1.69
CA SER A 464 24.95 -14.01 2.04
C SER A 464 24.29 -14.40 3.35
N GLY A 465 24.68 -15.53 3.96
CA GLY A 465 24.02 -16.10 5.14
C GLY A 465 22.66 -16.72 4.86
N ARG A 466 22.26 -16.80 3.58
CA ARG A 466 20.98 -17.38 3.14
C ARG A 466 21.25 -18.71 2.43
N THR A 467 21.14 -19.80 3.17
CA THR A 467 21.49 -21.15 2.69
C THR A 467 20.29 -22.06 2.52
N GLU A 468 19.09 -21.54 2.77
CA GLU A 468 17.85 -22.29 2.65
C GLU A 468 16.67 -21.39 2.31
N ILE A 469 15.66 -21.98 1.68
CA ILE A 469 14.33 -21.41 1.50
C ILE A 469 13.31 -22.54 1.50
N SER A 470 12.37 -22.47 2.41
CA SER A 470 11.27 -23.42 2.57
C SER A 470 10.07 -22.70 3.14
N GLU A 471 8.98 -23.41 3.36
CA GLU A 471 7.80 -22.85 4.02
C GLU A 471 8.03 -22.43 5.47
N ALA A 472 9.04 -23.02 6.11
CA ALA A 472 9.42 -22.74 7.48
C ALA A 472 10.38 -21.55 7.64
N THR A 473 10.98 -21.07 6.55
CA THR A 473 11.91 -19.94 6.60
C THR A 473 11.16 -18.59 6.59
N PRO A 474 11.73 -17.52 7.18
CA PRO A 474 11.16 -16.18 7.12
C PRO A 474 10.91 -15.66 5.70
N THR A 475 11.78 -16.06 4.75
CA THR A 475 11.55 -15.89 3.30
C THR A 475 10.99 -17.20 2.77
N ASN A 476 9.73 -17.48 2.96
CA ASN A 476 9.09 -18.70 2.48
C ASN A 476 8.79 -18.62 0.97
N GLY A 477 8.67 -19.80 0.34
CA GLY A 477 8.35 -19.93 -1.08
C GLY A 477 6.85 -19.80 -1.34
N PHE A 478 6.21 -18.68 -0.97
CA PHE A 478 4.79 -18.44 -1.16
C PHE A 478 4.37 -18.32 -2.63
N LEU A 479 3.16 -18.75 -2.96
CA LEU A 479 2.55 -18.60 -4.28
C LEU A 479 1.85 -17.24 -4.44
N GLY A 480 1.37 -16.93 -5.64
CA GLY A 480 0.71 -15.66 -5.95
C GLY A 480 -0.49 -15.32 -5.07
N ASN A 481 -1.18 -16.32 -4.54
CA ASN A 481 -2.26 -16.15 -3.57
C ASN A 481 -1.80 -16.14 -2.09
N GLY A 482 -0.48 -16.14 -1.83
CA GLY A 482 0.10 -16.18 -0.49
C GLY A 482 0.16 -17.57 0.14
N SER A 483 -0.39 -18.61 -0.51
CA SER A 483 -0.33 -19.97 0.03
C SER A 483 1.06 -20.59 -0.14
N ALA A 484 1.35 -21.60 0.69
CA ALA A 484 2.51 -22.45 0.54
C ALA A 484 2.51 -23.20 -0.81
N GLY A 485 3.67 -23.34 -1.42
CA GLY A 485 3.85 -23.98 -2.74
C GLY A 485 4.69 -25.24 -2.76
N GLY A 486 5.21 -25.70 -1.60
CA GLY A 486 5.99 -26.94 -1.47
C GLY A 486 7.48 -26.80 -1.81
N LEU A 487 8.00 -25.56 -1.88
CA LEU A 487 9.42 -25.35 -2.09
C LEU A 487 10.23 -25.76 -0.85
N ASN A 488 11.31 -26.51 -1.08
CA ASN A 488 12.26 -26.86 -0.02
C ASN A 488 13.66 -27.00 -0.60
N LEU A 489 14.43 -25.93 -0.48
CA LEU A 489 15.84 -25.83 -0.84
C LEU A 489 16.66 -25.64 0.43
N PHE A 490 17.77 -26.33 0.53
CA PHE A 490 18.69 -26.27 1.68
C PHE A 490 20.11 -26.58 1.26
N ASP A 491 21.05 -26.39 2.17
CA ASP A 491 22.50 -26.54 1.91
C ASP A 491 22.94 -25.81 0.62
N ILE A 492 22.42 -24.58 0.41
CA ILE A 492 22.86 -23.74 -0.70
C ILE A 492 24.31 -23.33 -0.40
N GLY A 493 25.21 -23.70 -1.31
CA GLY A 493 26.64 -23.63 -1.13
C GLY A 493 27.28 -22.26 -1.38
N GLU A 494 28.61 -22.27 -1.49
CA GLU A 494 29.38 -21.11 -1.90
C GLU A 494 29.12 -20.75 -3.37
N ALA A 495 29.13 -19.48 -3.66
CA ALA A 495 28.98 -18.94 -5.00
C ALA A 495 30.37 -18.89 -5.71
N GLY A 496 30.77 -20.00 -6.30
CA GLY A 496 32.02 -20.18 -7.02
C GLY A 496 31.86 -20.09 -8.54
N ASP A 497 32.56 -20.97 -9.28
CA ASP A 497 32.35 -21.14 -10.73
C ASP A 497 31.01 -21.83 -11.02
N THR A 498 30.51 -22.54 -10.06
CA THR A 498 29.18 -23.11 -10.01
C THR A 498 28.60 -22.88 -8.62
N ILE A 499 27.28 -23.03 -8.47
CA ILE A 499 26.64 -23.11 -7.16
C ILE A 499 25.92 -24.44 -7.02
N THR A 500 26.07 -25.06 -5.83
CA THR A 500 25.36 -26.30 -5.49
C THR A 500 24.29 -26.04 -4.46
N PHE A 501 23.23 -26.83 -4.50
CA PHE A 501 22.12 -26.76 -3.53
C PHE A 501 21.43 -28.11 -3.46
N LYS A 502 20.74 -28.37 -2.35
CA LYS A 502 19.90 -29.55 -2.20
C LYS A 502 18.44 -29.20 -2.32
N VAL A 503 17.68 -30.11 -2.91
CA VAL A 503 16.23 -30.02 -3.07
C VAL A 503 15.59 -31.21 -2.38
N LYS A 504 14.57 -30.99 -1.57
CA LYS A 504 13.67 -32.04 -1.09
C LYS A 504 12.35 -31.92 -1.85
N ILE A 505 12.03 -32.96 -2.64
CA ILE A 505 10.73 -33.08 -3.33
C ILE A 505 9.83 -33.96 -2.49
N SER A 506 8.68 -33.44 -2.11
CA SER A 506 7.63 -34.20 -1.45
C SER A 506 6.36 -34.24 -2.29
N ASN A 507 5.76 -35.41 -2.42
CA ASN A 507 4.45 -35.59 -3.06
C ASN A 507 3.30 -35.51 -2.06
N ILE A 508 3.60 -35.34 -0.78
CA ILE A 508 2.63 -35.12 0.30
C ILE A 508 3.17 -34.04 1.24
N GLN A 509 2.31 -33.18 1.71
CA GLN A 509 2.64 -32.08 2.62
C GLN A 509 1.59 -31.99 3.72
N LEU A 510 2.03 -32.00 4.96
CA LEU A 510 1.18 -31.69 6.11
C LEU A 510 0.80 -30.20 6.08
N THR A 511 -0.48 -29.88 6.18
CA THR A 511 -0.98 -28.51 6.16
C THR A 511 -1.65 -28.08 7.47
N SER A 512 -1.89 -28.98 8.39
CA SER A 512 -2.26 -28.72 9.79
C SER A 512 -1.99 -29.96 10.64
N PRO A 513 -1.37 -29.82 11.82
CA PRO A 513 -0.81 -28.60 12.38
C PRO A 513 0.47 -28.16 11.65
N HIS A 514 0.73 -26.82 11.64
CA HIS A 514 1.98 -26.26 11.10
C HIS A 514 3.10 -26.19 12.14
N GLY A 515 2.71 -26.05 13.41
CA GLY A 515 3.57 -25.78 14.55
C GLY A 515 3.27 -24.43 15.19
N GLY A 516 3.45 -24.39 16.53
CA GLY A 516 3.08 -23.23 17.34
C GLY A 516 1.61 -23.17 17.73
N GLU A 517 0.75 -24.08 17.20
CA GLU A 517 -0.63 -24.19 17.64
C GLU A 517 -0.71 -24.75 19.07
N VAL A 518 -1.80 -24.44 19.75
CA VAL A 518 -2.14 -25.06 21.01
C VAL A 518 -3.42 -25.87 20.86
N TRP A 519 -3.32 -27.15 21.11
CA TRP A 519 -4.44 -28.08 21.12
C TRP A 519 -4.77 -28.48 22.56
N PHE A 520 -6.01 -28.96 22.74
CA PHE A 520 -6.46 -29.49 24.02
C PHE A 520 -6.67 -30.99 23.94
N SER A 521 -6.25 -31.72 24.96
CA SER A 521 -6.55 -33.14 25.11
C SER A 521 -8.06 -33.37 25.23
N GLY A 522 -8.51 -34.53 24.87
CA GLY A 522 -9.94 -34.89 24.88
C GLY A 522 -10.76 -34.33 23.73
N GLY A 523 -10.26 -33.31 23.04
CA GLY A 523 -10.91 -32.72 21.88
C GLY A 523 -10.69 -33.46 20.58
N ASN A 524 -11.49 -33.11 19.56
CA ASN A 524 -11.31 -33.60 18.19
C ASN A 524 -10.55 -32.56 17.37
N LYS A 525 -9.47 -32.95 16.71
CA LYS A 525 -8.64 -32.04 15.90
C LYS A 525 -8.51 -32.55 14.47
N GLN A 526 -8.53 -31.61 13.52
CA GLN A 526 -8.31 -31.95 12.12
C GLN A 526 -6.84 -31.95 11.80
N ILE A 527 -6.35 -33.06 11.27
CA ILE A 527 -5.05 -33.17 10.59
C ILE A 527 -5.33 -33.01 9.11
N THR A 528 -4.67 -32.08 8.44
CA THR A 528 -4.86 -31.86 7.02
C THR A 528 -3.55 -31.93 6.25
N TRP A 529 -3.63 -32.36 4.99
CA TRP A 529 -2.48 -32.46 4.11
C TRP A 529 -2.87 -32.19 2.66
N LYS A 530 -1.88 -31.86 1.85
CA LYS A 530 -1.98 -31.84 0.38
C LYS A 530 -1.20 -33.01 -0.19
N SER A 531 -1.68 -33.60 -1.27
CA SER A 531 -0.98 -34.65 -1.99
C SER A 531 -1.10 -34.43 -3.49
N LYS A 532 -0.02 -34.67 -4.23
CA LYS A 532 -0.03 -34.65 -5.71
C LYS A 532 -0.82 -35.81 -6.31
N SER A 533 -1.07 -36.87 -5.54
CA SER A 533 -1.97 -37.97 -5.89
C SER A 533 -3.20 -37.91 -5.02
N SER A 534 -4.38 -37.98 -5.64
CA SER A 534 -5.65 -38.16 -4.91
C SER A 534 -6.00 -39.62 -4.62
N THR A 535 -5.16 -40.54 -5.06
CA THR A 535 -5.37 -42.00 -4.88
C THR A 535 -4.38 -42.53 -3.84
N GLY A 536 -4.71 -43.70 -3.30
CA GLY A 536 -3.88 -44.40 -2.28
C GLY A 536 -4.33 -44.07 -0.84
N THR A 537 -3.52 -44.50 0.09
CA THR A 537 -3.77 -44.34 1.52
C THR A 537 -2.57 -43.69 2.22
N VAL A 538 -2.83 -43.05 3.37
CA VAL A 538 -1.79 -42.47 4.21
C VAL A 538 -1.77 -43.10 5.58
N LYS A 539 -0.60 -43.00 6.22
CA LYS A 539 -0.39 -43.29 7.64
C LYS A 539 -0.20 -41.95 8.38
N LEU A 540 -0.85 -41.80 9.51
CA LEU A 540 -0.74 -40.66 10.41
C LEU A 540 -0.11 -41.10 11.72
N GLU A 541 0.89 -40.34 12.18
CA GLU A 541 1.62 -40.63 13.41
C GLU A 541 1.83 -39.31 14.18
N TYR A 542 1.96 -39.39 15.51
CA TYR A 542 2.38 -38.27 16.34
C TYR A 542 3.64 -38.61 17.13
N SER A 543 4.34 -37.58 17.53
CA SER A 543 5.47 -37.63 18.45
C SER A 543 5.27 -36.59 19.54
N SER A 544 5.58 -36.90 20.78
CA SER A 544 5.55 -36.00 21.94
C SER A 544 6.98 -35.66 22.44
N ASP A 545 8.02 -36.10 21.74
CA ASP A 545 9.42 -35.97 22.12
C ASP A 545 10.30 -35.33 21.04
N GLY A 546 9.71 -34.42 20.23
CA GLY A 546 10.44 -33.70 19.17
C GLY A 546 10.76 -34.55 17.95
N GLY A 547 9.97 -35.59 17.66
CA GLY A 547 10.15 -36.41 16.46
C GLY A 547 11.10 -37.61 16.66
N GLN A 548 11.53 -37.91 17.89
CA GLN A 548 12.45 -39.03 18.18
C GLN A 548 11.68 -40.35 18.11
N ASN A 549 10.50 -40.43 18.70
CA ASN A 549 9.63 -41.58 18.64
C ASN A 549 8.27 -41.24 18.04
N TRP A 550 7.73 -42.17 17.22
CA TRP A 550 6.48 -41.95 16.51
C TRP A 550 5.45 -43.00 16.92
N ILE A 551 4.26 -42.54 17.25
CA ILE A 551 3.12 -43.36 17.68
C ILE A 551 2.04 -43.25 16.61
N GLU A 552 1.47 -44.36 16.18
CA GLU A 552 0.42 -44.36 15.16
C GLU A 552 -0.88 -43.74 15.68
N ILE A 553 -1.40 -42.79 14.90
CA ILE A 553 -2.78 -42.24 15.05
C ILE A 553 -3.74 -43.10 14.25
N ALA A 554 -3.43 -43.32 12.96
CA ALA A 554 -4.22 -44.13 12.05
C ALA A 554 -3.39 -44.59 10.86
N SER A 555 -3.72 -45.75 10.30
CA SER A 555 -3.11 -46.25 9.04
C SER A 555 -4.19 -46.62 8.04
N ASN A 556 -3.77 -46.73 6.76
CA ASN A 556 -4.67 -46.99 5.64
C ASN A 556 -5.84 -45.98 5.48
N VAL A 557 -5.62 -44.75 5.93
CA VAL A 557 -6.57 -43.65 5.75
C VAL A 557 -6.62 -43.27 4.29
N HIS A 558 -7.80 -43.14 3.67
CA HIS A 558 -7.91 -42.65 2.29
C HIS A 558 -7.26 -41.30 2.14
N ASN A 559 -6.50 -41.09 1.04
CA ASN A 559 -5.77 -39.86 0.75
C ASN A 559 -6.70 -38.72 0.28
N THR A 560 -7.64 -38.34 1.14
CA THR A 560 -8.66 -37.29 0.87
C THR A 560 -8.20 -35.89 1.28
N GLY A 561 -7.02 -35.76 1.90
CA GLY A 561 -6.47 -34.49 2.34
C GLY A 561 -6.84 -34.09 3.77
N SER A 562 -7.63 -34.87 4.49
CA SER A 562 -7.97 -34.60 5.89
C SER A 562 -8.30 -35.86 6.68
N TYR A 563 -8.08 -35.81 8.00
CA TYR A 563 -8.45 -36.82 8.97
C TYR A 563 -8.80 -36.15 10.30
N THR A 564 -9.89 -36.55 10.91
CA THR A 564 -10.25 -36.11 12.25
C THR A 564 -9.63 -37.03 13.29
N TRP A 565 -8.65 -36.51 14.04
CA TRP A 565 -8.09 -37.17 15.21
C TRP A 565 -9.04 -36.98 16.39
N ASN A 566 -9.84 -37.99 16.67
CA ASN A 566 -10.81 -37.96 17.76
C ASN A 566 -10.13 -38.22 19.10
N ASN A 567 -10.53 -37.46 20.11
CA ASN A 567 -10.08 -37.60 21.48
C ASN A 567 -8.54 -37.59 21.61
N VAL A 568 -7.95 -36.44 21.25
CA VAL A 568 -6.47 -36.23 21.39
C VAL A 568 -6.04 -36.65 22.80
N PRO A 569 -5.11 -37.59 22.94
CA PRO A 569 -4.77 -38.11 24.28
C PRO A 569 -4.09 -37.05 25.16
N CYS A 570 -4.18 -37.24 26.47
CA CYS A 570 -3.46 -36.43 27.45
C CYS A 570 -1.94 -36.56 27.23
N MET A 571 -1.22 -35.44 27.11
CA MET A 571 0.20 -35.38 26.76
C MET A 571 1.07 -34.74 27.85
N ASN A 572 0.54 -34.58 29.06
CA ASN A 572 1.22 -33.92 30.19
C ASN A 572 1.74 -32.52 29.82
N ASN A 573 0.92 -31.73 29.11
CA ASN A 573 1.24 -30.39 28.63
C ASN A 573 2.51 -30.38 27.74
N SER A 574 2.63 -31.35 26.83
CA SER A 574 3.80 -31.43 25.94
C SER A 574 3.84 -30.25 24.95
N GLU A 575 4.97 -29.56 24.90
CA GLU A 575 5.30 -28.50 23.96
C GLU A 575 6.12 -29.00 22.75
N ALA A 576 6.43 -30.28 22.68
CA ALA A 576 7.27 -30.90 21.67
C ALA A 576 6.51 -31.80 20.68
N MET A 577 5.24 -31.47 20.44
CA MET A 577 4.35 -32.29 19.61
C MET A 577 4.65 -32.16 18.13
N HIS A 578 4.74 -33.31 17.45
CA HIS A 578 4.80 -33.35 15.99
C HIS A 578 3.76 -34.34 15.44
N ILE A 579 3.25 -34.06 14.24
CA ILE A 579 2.43 -34.97 13.44
C ILE A 579 3.22 -35.32 12.17
N ARG A 580 3.16 -36.58 11.75
CA ARG A 580 3.71 -37.03 10.46
C ARG A 580 2.61 -37.67 9.64
N VAL A 581 2.54 -37.28 8.36
CA VAL A 581 1.73 -37.95 7.36
C VAL A 581 2.64 -38.65 6.36
N SER A 582 2.40 -39.92 6.08
CA SER A 582 3.22 -40.73 5.19
C SER A 582 2.34 -41.37 4.10
N LEU A 583 2.72 -41.21 2.82
CA LEU A 583 2.00 -41.86 1.70
C LEU A 583 2.39 -43.33 1.65
N MET A 584 1.42 -44.18 1.85
CA MET A 584 1.65 -45.66 1.96
C MET A 584 2.19 -46.22 0.65
N GLY A 585 3.10 -47.20 0.76
CA GLY A 585 3.77 -47.83 -0.39
C GLY A 585 4.85 -46.95 -1.07
N THR A 586 5.18 -45.82 -0.48
CA THR A 586 6.25 -44.91 -0.94
C THR A 586 7.14 -44.49 0.24
N ASN A 587 8.19 -43.75 -0.05
CA ASN A 587 9.05 -43.12 0.95
C ASN A 587 8.71 -41.63 1.17
N HIS A 588 7.58 -41.16 0.64
CA HIS A 588 7.16 -39.79 0.80
C HIS A 588 6.40 -39.57 2.10
N SER A 589 6.93 -38.67 2.94
CA SER A 589 6.30 -38.28 4.18
C SER A 589 6.61 -36.81 4.47
N ASP A 590 5.77 -36.19 5.27
CA ASP A 590 5.98 -34.84 5.76
C ASP A 590 5.50 -34.72 7.22
N SER A 591 6.09 -33.77 7.96
CA SER A 591 5.74 -33.47 9.35
C SER A 591 5.81 -31.97 9.59
N ASN A 592 5.09 -31.45 10.58
CA ASN A 592 5.25 -30.07 11.00
C ASN A 592 6.70 -29.80 11.41
N TYR A 593 7.20 -28.65 10.95
CA TYR A 593 8.59 -28.24 11.19
C TYR A 593 8.79 -27.74 12.62
N TYR A 594 7.92 -26.84 13.08
CA TYR A 594 7.90 -26.38 14.45
C TYR A 594 6.99 -27.28 15.29
N PRO A 595 7.32 -27.54 16.55
CA PRO A 595 6.44 -28.27 17.43
C PRO A 595 5.15 -27.47 17.73
N PHE A 596 4.09 -28.16 18.07
CA PHE A 596 2.89 -27.57 18.64
C PHE A 596 2.69 -28.09 20.08
N THR A 597 1.80 -27.46 20.83
CA THR A 597 1.56 -27.78 22.23
C THR A 597 0.22 -28.51 22.38
N VAL A 598 0.18 -29.56 23.21
CA VAL A 598 -1.07 -30.13 23.71
C VAL A 598 -1.15 -29.90 25.21
N ILE A 599 -2.18 -29.18 25.64
CA ILE A 599 -2.45 -28.89 27.06
C ILE A 599 -3.69 -29.62 27.51
N ASP A 600 -3.69 -30.02 28.79
CA ASP A 600 -4.76 -30.81 29.36
C ASP A 600 -5.82 -29.94 30.07
N GLU A 601 -5.42 -28.75 30.52
CA GLU A 601 -6.30 -27.79 31.16
C GLU A 601 -5.78 -26.35 30.99
N LEU A 602 -6.69 -25.35 31.00
CA LEU A 602 -6.33 -23.94 31.08
C LEU A 602 -5.92 -23.63 32.55
N ILE A 603 -4.81 -22.94 32.70
CA ILE A 603 -4.34 -22.42 33.98
C ILE A 603 -4.90 -21.00 34.23
N ALA A 604 -4.95 -20.58 35.51
CA ALA A 604 -5.26 -19.19 35.85
C ALA A 604 -4.17 -18.25 35.30
N PRO A 605 -4.53 -17.08 34.73
CA PRO A 605 -3.54 -16.08 34.34
C PRO A 605 -2.72 -15.56 35.51
N GLU A 606 -1.48 -15.18 35.33
CA GLU A 606 -0.67 -14.51 36.35
C GLU A 606 -0.84 -12.99 36.22
N ALA A 607 -1.13 -12.30 37.32
CA ALA A 607 -1.31 -10.86 37.33
C ALA A 607 0.01 -10.13 37.10
N ILE A 608 -0.04 -9.06 36.30
CA ILE A 608 1.12 -8.17 36.04
C ILE A 608 0.90 -6.81 36.72
N TYR A 609 -0.27 -6.20 36.52
CA TYR A 609 -0.56 -4.88 37.05
C TYR A 609 -2.09 -4.65 37.18
N PRO A 610 -2.53 -3.98 38.24
CA PRO A 610 -1.78 -3.59 39.46
C PRO A 610 -1.33 -4.83 40.26
N GLU A 611 -0.20 -4.68 40.97
CA GLU A 611 0.22 -5.69 41.97
C GLU A 611 -0.84 -5.80 43.10
N ASP A 612 -0.91 -6.94 43.75
CA ASP A 612 -1.87 -7.11 44.85
C ASP A 612 -1.58 -6.12 45.98
N GLN A 613 -2.67 -5.51 46.50
CA GLN A 613 -2.65 -4.49 47.56
C GLN A 613 -1.87 -3.19 47.15
N ALA A 614 -1.64 -2.95 45.87
CA ALA A 614 -1.00 -1.73 45.38
C ALA A 614 -1.81 -0.50 45.81
N THR A 615 -1.12 0.55 46.19
CA THR A 615 -1.70 1.86 46.56
C THR A 615 -1.26 2.96 45.59
N GLY A 616 -2.07 4.03 45.48
CA GLY A 616 -1.76 5.13 44.59
C GLY A 616 -1.94 4.79 43.10
N VAL A 617 -2.69 3.75 42.79
CA VAL A 617 -2.98 3.33 41.41
C VAL A 617 -3.83 4.41 40.72
N PRO A 618 -3.54 4.80 39.44
CA PRO A 618 -4.36 5.75 38.72
C PRO A 618 -5.85 5.41 38.71
N THR A 619 -6.72 6.40 38.65
CA THR A 619 -8.17 6.20 38.59
C THR A 619 -8.67 5.59 37.26
N ASN A 620 -7.75 5.39 36.31
CA ASN A 620 -7.97 4.76 35.01
C ASN A 620 -6.90 3.71 34.69
N PRO A 621 -6.66 2.72 35.55
CA PRO A 621 -5.56 1.77 35.35
C PRO A 621 -5.81 0.86 34.16
N ARG A 622 -4.71 0.49 33.50
CA ARG A 622 -4.69 -0.63 32.55
C ARG A 622 -4.37 -1.90 33.33
N VAL A 623 -5.38 -2.62 33.74
CA VAL A 623 -5.20 -3.91 34.42
C VAL A 623 -4.71 -4.94 33.43
N SER A 624 -3.63 -5.67 33.74
CA SER A 624 -2.98 -6.61 32.82
C SER A 624 -2.48 -7.87 33.51
N TRP A 625 -2.36 -8.94 32.73
CA TRP A 625 -1.93 -10.26 33.16
C TRP A 625 -1.09 -10.95 32.10
N GLN A 626 -0.42 -12.04 32.46
CA GLN A 626 0.33 -12.87 31.53
C GLN A 626 -0.61 -13.59 30.55
N ALA A 627 -0.17 -13.72 29.30
CA ALA A 627 -0.91 -14.51 28.33
C ALA A 627 -0.83 -16.00 28.69
N VAL A 628 -1.97 -16.67 28.71
CA VAL A 628 -2.06 -18.11 28.99
C VAL A 628 -1.99 -18.88 27.67
N PRO A 629 -1.08 -19.85 27.53
CA PRO A 629 -1.05 -20.71 26.36
C PRO A 629 -2.42 -21.36 26.10
N GLY A 630 -2.90 -21.29 24.86
CA GLY A 630 -4.19 -21.83 24.47
C GLY A 630 -5.40 -20.93 24.71
N ALA A 631 -5.28 -19.89 25.51
CA ALA A 631 -6.35 -18.93 25.68
C ALA A 631 -6.53 -18.08 24.40
N ASN A 632 -7.75 -17.98 23.92
CA ASN A 632 -8.11 -17.06 22.83
C ASN A 632 -8.92 -15.85 23.31
N ALA A 633 -9.35 -15.90 24.56
CA ALA A 633 -10.04 -14.81 25.24
C ALA A 633 -9.85 -14.90 26.76
N TYR A 634 -10.32 -13.88 27.47
CA TYR A 634 -10.29 -13.80 28.92
C TYR A 634 -11.63 -13.31 29.45
N TYR A 635 -11.98 -13.76 30.64
CA TYR A 635 -13.12 -13.28 31.40
C TYR A 635 -12.61 -12.44 32.56
N PHE A 636 -12.76 -11.14 32.47
CA PHE A 636 -12.28 -10.17 33.46
C PHE A 636 -13.41 -9.62 34.31
N GLN A 637 -13.20 -9.57 35.64
CA GLN A 637 -14.12 -8.96 36.60
C GLN A 637 -13.40 -7.95 37.48
N LEU A 638 -14.05 -6.79 37.70
CA LEU A 638 -13.64 -5.78 38.67
C LEU A 638 -14.83 -5.47 39.59
N ALA A 639 -14.62 -5.45 40.89
CA ALA A 639 -15.67 -5.22 41.90
C ALA A 639 -15.24 -4.17 42.92
N ALA A 640 -16.22 -3.61 43.64
CA ALA A 640 -16.03 -2.73 44.78
C ALA A 640 -15.82 -3.49 46.10
N ASP A 641 -16.06 -4.80 46.13
CA ASP A 641 -15.92 -5.67 47.30
C ASP A 641 -15.22 -6.99 46.94
N SER A 642 -14.60 -7.62 47.94
CA SER A 642 -13.81 -8.86 47.78
C SER A 642 -14.61 -10.08 47.36
N ASP A 643 -15.91 -10.07 47.58
CA ASP A 643 -16.80 -11.19 47.33
C ASP A 643 -17.47 -11.08 45.97
N PHE A 644 -17.16 -10.03 45.21
CA PHE A 644 -17.73 -9.72 43.88
C PHE A 644 -19.26 -9.61 43.89
N ALA A 645 -19.83 -9.15 45.01
CA ALA A 645 -21.27 -8.87 45.12
C ALA A 645 -21.64 -7.57 44.39
N CYS A 646 -20.74 -6.60 44.33
CA CYS A 646 -20.86 -5.35 43.57
C CYS A 646 -19.86 -5.27 42.40
N ILE A 647 -20.15 -5.96 41.32
CA ILE A 647 -19.32 -5.98 40.13
C ILE A 647 -19.49 -4.69 39.36
N LEU A 648 -18.41 -4.01 39.08
CA LEU A 648 -18.33 -2.77 38.29
C LEU A 648 -18.01 -3.04 36.81
N VAL A 649 -17.18 -4.04 36.56
CA VAL A 649 -16.86 -4.53 35.20
C VAL A 649 -17.04 -6.04 35.19
N ASP A 650 -17.82 -6.50 34.25
CA ASP A 650 -18.07 -7.92 33.96
C ASP A 650 -17.89 -8.14 32.48
N HIS A 651 -16.69 -8.52 32.06
CA HIS A 651 -16.33 -8.55 30.65
C HIS A 651 -15.83 -9.94 30.25
N ASP A 652 -16.68 -10.67 29.55
CA ASP A 652 -16.35 -11.95 28.95
C ASP A 652 -15.92 -11.79 27.48
N GLY A 653 -15.06 -12.69 27.00
CA GLY A 653 -14.60 -12.71 25.62
C GLY A 653 -13.55 -11.64 25.26
N LEU A 654 -12.83 -11.10 26.22
CA LEU A 654 -11.76 -10.12 26.03
C LEU A 654 -10.56 -10.79 25.35
N ARG A 655 -10.23 -10.37 24.14
CA ARG A 655 -9.12 -10.96 23.35
C ARG A 655 -7.73 -10.47 23.73
N ALA A 656 -7.65 -9.37 24.47
CA ALA A 656 -6.37 -8.83 24.95
C ALA A 656 -6.07 -9.35 26.36
N ASN A 657 -4.80 -9.47 26.72
CA ASN A 657 -4.36 -9.80 28.08
C ASN A 657 -4.29 -8.56 28.98
N PHE A 658 -5.18 -7.61 28.76
CA PHE A 658 -5.36 -6.42 29.59
C PHE A 658 -6.77 -5.86 29.42
N TYR A 659 -7.21 -5.09 30.43
CA TYR A 659 -8.45 -4.31 30.38
C TYR A 659 -8.17 -2.86 30.80
N GLN A 660 -8.61 -1.89 30.00
CA GLN A 660 -8.53 -0.48 30.34
C GLN A 660 -9.72 -0.09 31.21
N VAL A 661 -9.49 0.04 32.48
CA VAL A 661 -10.50 0.55 33.40
C VAL A 661 -10.54 2.08 33.32
N SER A 662 -11.72 2.66 33.54
CA SER A 662 -11.89 4.12 33.56
C SER A 662 -12.88 4.52 34.63
N ARG A 663 -12.77 5.77 35.12
CA ARG A 663 -13.73 6.42 36.05
C ARG A 663 -13.82 5.79 37.43
N LEU A 664 -12.74 5.26 37.94
CA LEU A 664 -12.70 4.83 39.33
C LEU A 664 -12.66 6.03 40.27
N THR A 665 -13.31 5.87 41.44
CA THR A 665 -13.24 6.86 42.50
C THR A 665 -11.84 6.88 43.12
N ALA A 666 -11.29 8.05 43.38
CA ALA A 666 -9.99 8.21 44.03
C ALA A 666 -10.01 7.68 45.47
N TYR A 667 -8.87 7.25 45.96
CA TYR A 667 -8.67 6.71 47.35
C TYR A 667 -9.64 5.58 47.71
N THR A 668 -10.01 4.75 46.76
CA THR A 668 -10.98 3.66 46.91
C THR A 668 -10.30 2.35 46.54
N THR A 669 -10.54 1.32 47.37
CA THR A 669 -10.06 -0.04 47.12
C THR A 669 -11.00 -0.77 46.18
N TYR A 670 -10.42 -1.43 45.17
CA TYR A 670 -11.10 -2.27 44.18
C TYR A 670 -10.50 -3.66 44.18
N TYR A 671 -11.29 -4.64 43.74
CA TYR A 671 -10.92 -6.05 43.67
C TYR A 671 -11.11 -6.55 42.26
N TRP A 672 -10.16 -7.34 41.75
CA TRP A 672 -10.26 -7.87 40.40
C TRP A 672 -9.76 -9.30 40.31
N ARG A 673 -10.26 -10.01 39.31
CA ARG A 673 -9.84 -11.36 38.96
C ARG A 673 -10.04 -11.59 37.46
N VAL A 674 -9.33 -12.57 36.92
CA VAL A 674 -9.40 -12.92 35.51
C VAL A 674 -9.27 -14.41 35.32
N ALA A 675 -10.02 -14.99 34.36
CA ALA A 675 -9.91 -16.37 33.94
C ALA A 675 -9.54 -16.42 32.45
N ALA A 676 -8.69 -17.38 32.05
CA ALA A 676 -8.45 -17.67 30.65
C ALA A 676 -9.65 -18.41 30.05
N SER A 677 -9.89 -18.25 28.77
CA SER A 677 -11.03 -18.85 28.07
C SER A 677 -10.59 -19.43 26.71
N ALA A 678 -11.11 -20.58 26.33
CA ALA A 678 -10.90 -21.20 25.03
C ALA A 678 -12.19 -21.85 24.52
N PRO A 679 -12.44 -21.86 23.18
CA PRO A 679 -13.69 -22.39 22.61
C PRO A 679 -13.99 -23.83 22.99
N ASP A 680 -12.95 -24.66 23.04
CA ASP A 680 -13.08 -26.11 23.27
C ASP A 680 -13.14 -26.48 24.74
N MET A 681 -12.80 -25.57 25.68
CA MET A 681 -12.71 -25.84 27.11
C MET A 681 -13.55 -24.91 27.99
N GLY A 682 -14.10 -23.81 27.40
CA GLY A 682 -14.79 -22.80 28.19
C GLY A 682 -13.82 -21.94 29.01
N HIS A 683 -14.23 -21.57 30.20
CA HIS A 683 -13.40 -20.81 31.16
C HIS A 683 -12.54 -21.74 32.00
N GLY A 684 -11.26 -21.41 32.10
CA GLY A 684 -10.38 -21.97 33.13
C GLY A 684 -10.65 -21.37 34.52
N PRO A 685 -9.82 -21.69 35.50
CA PRO A 685 -9.96 -21.10 36.83
C PRO A 685 -9.68 -19.60 36.81
N PHE A 686 -10.41 -18.86 37.68
CA PHE A 686 -10.05 -17.48 37.97
C PHE A 686 -8.73 -17.44 38.73
N THR A 687 -8.00 -16.30 38.56
CA THR A 687 -6.93 -15.94 39.50
C THR A 687 -7.42 -15.91 40.94
N GLU A 688 -6.52 -15.89 41.88
CA GLU A 688 -6.84 -15.34 43.19
C GLU A 688 -7.39 -13.92 43.06
N THR A 689 -8.14 -13.46 44.07
CA THR A 689 -8.65 -12.10 44.07
C THR A 689 -7.53 -11.12 44.39
N TYR A 690 -7.18 -10.27 43.44
CA TYR A 690 -6.24 -9.17 43.63
C TYR A 690 -6.99 -7.92 44.06
N SER A 691 -6.30 -7.03 44.80
CA SER A 691 -6.83 -5.75 45.23
C SER A 691 -5.87 -4.60 44.90
N PHE A 692 -6.39 -3.41 44.70
CA PHE A 692 -5.61 -2.18 44.62
C PHE A 692 -6.41 -0.98 45.15
N THR A 693 -5.71 0.04 45.63
CA THR A 693 -6.32 1.29 46.08
C THR A 693 -5.90 2.43 45.15
N THR A 694 -6.89 3.14 44.60
CA THR A 694 -6.65 4.28 43.73
C THR A 694 -6.02 5.47 44.45
N GLY A 695 -5.18 6.22 43.77
CA GLY A 695 -4.61 7.47 44.21
C GLY A 695 -5.35 8.71 43.72
N GLU A 696 -4.65 9.82 43.60
CA GLU A 696 -5.18 11.05 42.98
C GLU A 696 -5.51 10.87 41.52
N PRO A 697 -6.44 11.66 40.94
CA PRO A 697 -6.68 11.66 39.50
C PRO A 697 -5.37 12.01 38.73
N SER A 698 -5.04 11.23 37.73
CA SER A 698 -3.76 11.39 36.99
C SER A 698 -3.92 12.10 35.65
N GLU A 699 -5.11 12.48 35.27
CA GLU A 699 -5.45 13.09 33.96
C GLU A 699 -6.17 14.42 34.13
N LEU A 700 -5.96 15.31 33.13
CA LEU A 700 -6.74 16.52 32.99
C LEU A 700 -8.18 16.19 32.63
N PRO A 701 -9.17 16.97 33.09
CA PRO A 701 -10.56 16.76 32.68
C PRO A 701 -10.72 17.01 31.18
N PRO A 702 -11.69 16.37 30.49
CA PRO A 702 -12.03 16.70 29.13
C PRO A 702 -12.66 18.10 29.03
N ALA A 703 -12.45 18.78 27.88
CA ALA A 703 -13.04 20.07 27.65
C ALA A 703 -14.58 19.98 27.57
N PRO A 704 -15.34 20.88 28.24
CA PRO A 704 -16.79 20.91 28.17
C PRO A 704 -17.27 21.41 26.79
N SER A 705 -18.49 21.04 26.41
CA SER A 705 -19.18 21.60 25.22
C SER A 705 -20.09 22.76 25.64
N LEU A 706 -20.10 23.84 24.86
CA LEU A 706 -20.90 25.02 25.15
C LEU A 706 -22.37 24.78 24.75
N ILE A 707 -23.30 25.32 25.55
CA ILE A 707 -24.74 25.19 25.31
C ILE A 707 -25.39 26.54 25.02
N SER A 708 -25.29 27.51 25.96
CA SER A 708 -25.85 28.84 25.79
C SER A 708 -24.97 29.92 26.44
N PRO A 709 -24.92 31.14 25.89
CA PRO A 709 -25.62 31.61 24.67
C PRO A 709 -25.16 30.81 23.44
N ALA A 710 -26.11 30.49 22.54
CA ALA A 710 -25.81 29.75 21.33
C ALA A 710 -24.83 30.52 20.42
N ASN A 711 -23.99 29.81 19.66
CA ASN A 711 -23.07 30.46 18.75
C ASN A 711 -23.79 31.34 17.73
N MET A 712 -23.32 32.57 17.53
CA MET A 712 -23.91 33.60 16.67
C MET A 712 -25.27 34.13 17.12
N SER A 713 -25.72 33.88 18.37
CA SER A 713 -26.98 34.46 18.86
C SER A 713 -26.86 35.97 19.02
N SER A 714 -27.96 36.66 18.82
CA SER A 714 -28.11 38.12 18.95
C SER A 714 -29.22 38.47 19.91
N ASN A 715 -29.20 39.69 20.43
CA ASN A 715 -30.18 40.20 21.41
C ASN A 715 -30.22 39.38 22.72
N VAL A 716 -29.08 38.88 23.17
CA VAL A 716 -28.97 38.13 24.43
C VAL A 716 -29.12 39.11 25.59
N SER A 717 -30.13 38.91 26.43
CA SER A 717 -30.43 39.79 27.57
C SER A 717 -29.33 39.80 28.61
N ILE A 718 -29.04 40.94 29.20
CA ILE A 718 -28.15 41.06 30.36
C ILE A 718 -29.01 41.11 31.63
N PRO A 719 -28.68 40.31 32.67
CA PRO A 719 -27.52 39.43 32.84
C PRO A 719 -27.53 38.18 31.94
N VAL A 720 -26.33 37.79 31.46
CA VAL A 720 -26.14 36.65 30.56
C VAL A 720 -25.79 35.40 31.37
N THR A 721 -26.55 34.32 31.21
CA THR A 721 -26.26 33.03 31.82
C THR A 721 -25.58 32.12 30.79
N PHE A 722 -24.33 31.77 31.05
CA PHE A 722 -23.52 30.82 30.29
C PHE A 722 -23.75 29.41 30.79
N ASN A 723 -24.01 28.46 29.89
CA ASN A 723 -24.24 27.07 30.22
C ASN A 723 -23.37 26.18 29.34
N TRP A 724 -22.86 25.10 29.91
CA TRP A 724 -22.03 24.08 29.24
C TRP A 724 -22.33 22.68 29.75
N THR A 725 -21.79 21.69 29.09
CA THR A 725 -21.96 20.29 29.51
C THR A 725 -21.06 19.98 30.70
N ARG A 726 -21.50 19.04 31.55
CA ARG A 726 -20.66 18.53 32.61
C ARG A 726 -19.43 17.83 32.03
N SER A 727 -18.24 18.16 32.50
CA SER A 727 -17.01 17.45 32.25
C SER A 727 -16.79 16.36 33.31
N GLU A 728 -16.23 15.25 32.88
CA GLU A 728 -15.89 14.14 33.77
C GLU A 728 -14.59 14.48 34.55
N ILE A 729 -14.40 13.86 35.71
CA ILE A 729 -13.25 14.07 36.60
C ILE A 729 -12.91 15.54 36.91
N THR A 730 -13.91 16.42 36.87
CA THR A 730 -13.74 17.86 37.15
C THR A 730 -14.15 18.21 38.56
N THR A 731 -13.43 19.15 39.17
CA THR A 731 -13.80 19.78 40.46
C THR A 731 -14.39 21.18 40.27
N GLY A 732 -14.29 21.75 39.09
CA GLY A 732 -14.82 23.08 38.75
C GLY A 732 -14.53 23.49 37.32
N TYR A 733 -14.88 24.71 36.97
CA TYR A 733 -14.73 25.28 35.63
C TYR A 733 -14.14 26.67 35.67
N LYS A 734 -13.54 27.04 34.53
CA LYS A 734 -13.02 28.36 34.25
C LYS A 734 -13.69 28.92 33.00
N LEU A 735 -14.49 29.99 33.15
CA LEU A 735 -15.15 30.72 32.06
C LEU A 735 -14.29 31.93 31.65
N GLN A 736 -14.17 32.15 30.36
CA GLN A 736 -13.61 33.39 29.78
C GLN A 736 -14.61 34.01 28.80
N VAL A 737 -14.77 35.33 28.91
CA VAL A 737 -15.62 36.16 28.05
C VAL A 737 -14.77 37.35 27.59
N SER A 738 -14.79 37.69 26.28
CA SER A 738 -13.98 38.76 25.71
C SER A 738 -14.66 39.36 24.48
N ARG A 739 -14.30 40.61 24.13
CA ARG A 739 -14.77 41.27 22.91
C ARG A 739 -14.14 40.76 21.62
N ASN A 740 -13.04 40.03 21.71
CA ASN A 740 -12.39 39.43 20.55
C ASN A 740 -12.13 37.93 20.74
N SER A 741 -11.97 37.22 19.64
CA SER A 741 -11.73 35.76 19.62
C SER A 741 -10.35 35.35 20.12
N TYR A 742 -9.44 36.27 20.29
CA TYR A 742 -8.09 36.05 20.86
C TYR A 742 -8.06 36.17 22.38
N PHE A 743 -9.17 36.59 23.02
CA PHE A 743 -9.31 36.78 24.47
C PHE A 743 -8.30 37.77 25.04
N SER A 744 -8.09 38.87 24.32
CA SER A 744 -7.11 39.95 24.67
C SER A 744 -7.74 41.32 24.83
N ASP A 745 -9.04 41.49 24.55
CA ASP A 745 -9.77 42.74 24.68
C ASP A 745 -11.01 42.54 25.58
N ASP A 746 -11.15 43.37 26.60
CA ASP A 746 -12.21 43.33 27.61
C ASP A 746 -12.42 41.90 28.16
N LEU A 747 -11.35 41.31 28.64
CA LEU A 747 -11.32 39.91 29.08
C LEU A 747 -11.82 39.76 30.51
N HIS A 748 -13.00 39.14 30.63
CA HIS A 748 -13.55 38.66 31.90
C HIS A 748 -13.15 37.21 32.14
N VAL A 749 -12.60 36.93 33.33
CA VAL A 749 -12.19 35.58 33.73
C VAL A 749 -12.86 35.21 35.03
N TYR A 750 -13.62 34.12 35.02
CA TYR A 750 -14.27 33.55 36.21
C TYR A 750 -13.68 32.16 36.40
N ASP A 751 -13.09 31.92 37.57
CA ASP A 751 -12.38 30.70 37.92
C ASP A 751 -13.13 29.98 39.10
N ASP A 752 -12.83 28.71 39.30
CA ASP A 752 -13.39 27.88 40.36
C ASP A 752 -14.94 27.82 40.42
N ILE A 753 -15.59 27.83 39.26
CA ILE A 753 -17.05 27.71 39.14
C ILE A 753 -17.42 26.24 39.41
N PRO A 754 -18.22 25.96 40.47
CA PRO A 754 -18.58 24.57 40.82
C PRO A 754 -19.69 23.98 39.92
N ASP A 755 -20.50 24.84 39.31
CA ASP A 755 -21.67 24.47 38.53
C ASP A 755 -21.37 24.44 37.02
N ILE A 756 -22.31 23.87 36.28
CA ILE A 756 -22.25 23.83 34.79
C ILE A 756 -22.84 25.07 34.14
N PHE A 757 -23.01 26.13 34.90
CA PHE A 757 -23.48 27.43 34.45
C PHE A 757 -22.85 28.53 35.28
N PHE A 758 -22.88 29.77 34.71
CA PHE A 758 -22.45 30.99 35.41
C PHE A 758 -23.13 32.21 34.80
N THR A 759 -23.54 33.15 35.64
CA THR A 759 -24.29 34.36 35.22
C THR A 759 -23.38 35.58 35.36
N VAL A 760 -23.26 36.34 34.27
CA VAL A 760 -22.50 37.59 34.18
C VAL A 760 -23.43 38.77 33.94
N SER A 761 -23.34 39.79 34.79
CA SER A 761 -24.28 40.94 34.78
C SER A 761 -23.66 42.23 34.28
N ASP A 762 -22.34 42.30 34.12
CA ASP A 762 -21.55 43.50 33.83
C ASP A 762 -21.10 43.65 32.39
N LEU A 763 -21.74 42.93 31.46
CA LEU A 763 -21.46 43.02 30.01
C LEU A 763 -22.11 44.27 29.41
N THR A 764 -21.41 44.87 28.41
CA THR A 764 -21.94 46.06 27.72
C THR A 764 -23.06 45.72 26.77
N PRO A 765 -24.19 46.44 26.74
CA PRO A 765 -25.28 46.25 25.79
C PRO A 765 -24.82 46.40 24.34
N TYR A 766 -25.51 45.71 23.41
CA TYR A 766 -25.33 45.80 21.96
C TYR A 766 -23.88 45.52 21.51
N THR A 767 -23.18 44.67 22.29
CA THR A 767 -21.74 44.37 22.12
C THR A 767 -21.56 42.88 21.81
N THR A 768 -20.73 42.58 20.83
CA THR A 768 -20.38 41.20 20.53
C THR A 768 -19.27 40.68 21.47
N TYR A 769 -19.56 39.57 22.09
CA TYR A 769 -18.62 38.84 22.97
C TYR A 769 -18.33 37.44 22.44
N PHE A 770 -17.13 36.98 22.74
CA PHE A 770 -16.66 35.61 22.52
C PHE A 770 -16.47 34.93 23.89
N TRP A 771 -16.83 33.67 23.97
CA TRP A 771 -16.68 32.96 25.23
C TRP A 771 -16.23 31.51 25.04
N ARG A 772 -15.55 30.98 26.05
CA ARG A 772 -15.05 29.60 26.14
C ARG A 772 -14.95 29.16 27.60
N VAL A 773 -14.95 27.83 27.82
CA VAL A 773 -14.88 27.23 29.13
C VAL A 773 -13.82 26.14 29.16
N ALA A 774 -13.04 26.04 30.26
CA ALA A 774 -12.19 24.92 30.56
C ALA A 774 -12.70 24.23 31.84
N ALA A 775 -12.60 22.93 31.92
CA ALA A 775 -12.84 22.16 33.14
C ALA A 775 -11.52 22.10 33.96
N LYS A 776 -11.60 21.92 35.28
CA LYS A 776 -10.48 21.97 36.21
C LYS A 776 -10.52 20.83 37.21
N ASN A 777 -9.38 20.22 37.51
CA ASN A 777 -9.19 19.29 38.63
C ASN A 777 -7.81 19.53 39.30
N SER A 778 -7.39 18.62 40.18
CA SER A 778 -6.10 18.74 40.92
C SER A 778 -4.88 18.67 40.01
N VAL A 779 -5.01 18.05 38.82
CA VAL A 779 -3.93 17.96 37.82
C VAL A 779 -3.76 19.27 37.04
N GLY A 780 -4.87 19.97 36.78
CA GLY A 780 -4.84 21.23 36.03
C GLY A 780 -6.15 21.52 35.30
N ASN A 781 -6.04 22.43 34.33
CA ASN A 781 -7.17 22.78 33.45
C ASN A 781 -7.14 21.95 32.16
N SER A 782 -8.32 21.58 31.70
CA SER A 782 -8.49 21.04 30.33
C SER A 782 -8.06 22.06 29.27
N SER A 783 -7.96 21.62 28.01
CA SER A 783 -8.08 22.54 26.88
C SER A 783 -9.40 23.32 26.96
N TYR A 784 -9.42 24.55 26.43
CA TYR A 784 -10.68 25.29 26.34
C TYR A 784 -11.61 24.60 25.32
N SER A 785 -12.92 24.77 25.56
CA SER A 785 -13.98 24.45 24.61
C SER A 785 -13.81 25.18 23.26
N GLN A 786 -14.62 24.83 22.28
CA GLN A 786 -14.81 25.68 21.10
C GLN A 786 -15.21 27.10 21.55
N ILE A 787 -14.88 28.10 20.71
CA ILE A 787 -15.21 29.49 20.96
C ILE A 787 -16.59 29.78 20.37
N PHE A 788 -17.54 30.20 21.21
CA PHE A 788 -18.82 30.73 20.76
C PHE A 788 -18.81 32.26 20.81
N ARG A 789 -19.59 32.90 19.95
CA ARG A 789 -19.83 34.33 19.97
C ARG A 789 -21.32 34.64 20.09
N PHE A 790 -21.67 35.74 20.75
CA PHE A 790 -23.04 36.26 20.83
C PHE A 790 -23.00 37.78 20.90
N THR A 791 -24.12 38.44 20.63
CA THR A 791 -24.29 39.88 20.77
C THR A 791 -25.35 40.16 21.83
N THR A 792 -24.98 40.96 22.81
CA THR A 792 -25.89 41.38 23.91
C THR A 792 -27.03 42.28 23.39
N GLY A 793 -28.13 42.22 24.04
CA GLY A 793 -29.32 43.12 23.82
C GLY A 793 -29.41 44.24 24.84
N GLN A 794 -30.62 44.69 25.11
CA GLN A 794 -30.90 45.73 26.10
C GLN A 794 -30.73 45.19 27.53
N ILE A 795 -30.33 46.03 28.50
CA ILE A 795 -30.40 45.70 29.93
C ILE A 795 -31.89 45.66 30.31
N THR A 796 -32.40 44.54 30.76
CA THR A 796 -33.71 44.39 31.31
C THR A 796 -33.64 44.61 32.82
N ASP A 797 -34.10 45.79 33.29
CA ASP A 797 -34.46 45.99 34.68
C ASP A 797 -35.63 45.08 35.06
N ASN A 798 -35.53 44.47 36.24
CA ASN A 798 -36.49 43.51 36.79
C ASN A 798 -37.96 43.96 36.69
N ASP A 799 -38.80 43.15 36.11
CA ASP A 799 -40.14 42.69 36.48
C ASP A 799 -40.98 42.31 35.23
N ASP A 800 -40.59 41.24 34.54
CA ASP A 800 -41.59 40.34 33.94
C ASP A 800 -40.85 39.09 33.39
N PRO A 801 -41.20 37.85 33.76
CA PRO A 801 -40.57 36.64 33.22
C PRO A 801 -41.22 36.27 31.89
N GLN A 802 -40.86 36.93 30.81
CA GLN A 802 -41.04 36.31 29.50
C GLN A 802 -39.93 35.29 29.26
N ALA A 803 -40.35 34.03 29.43
CA ALA A 803 -39.54 32.86 29.06
C ALA A 803 -38.99 33.03 27.62
N PRO A 804 -37.76 32.56 27.33
CA PRO A 804 -37.20 32.57 25.98
C PRO A 804 -38.17 31.88 25.04
N VAL A 805 -38.34 32.40 23.83
CA VAL A 805 -39.20 31.84 22.79
C VAL A 805 -38.71 30.42 22.49
N VAL A 806 -39.38 29.45 23.11
CA VAL A 806 -39.06 28.03 22.93
C VAL A 806 -39.48 27.65 21.52
N ALA A 807 -38.53 27.28 20.69
CA ALA A 807 -38.84 26.71 19.38
C ALA A 807 -39.29 25.25 19.55
N ASN A 808 -40.12 24.74 18.64
CA ASN A 808 -40.40 23.32 18.57
C ASN A 808 -39.10 22.57 18.24
N ALA A 809 -38.69 21.61 19.06
CA ALA A 809 -37.47 20.82 18.83
C ALA A 809 -37.56 19.47 19.54
N LEU A 810 -37.11 18.45 18.84
CA LEU A 810 -36.77 17.15 19.41
C LEU A 810 -35.28 17.11 19.62
N LEU A 811 -34.81 17.20 20.84
CA LEU A 811 -33.38 17.25 21.15
C LEU A 811 -32.73 15.83 21.14
N ALA A 812 -31.41 15.77 21.10
CA ALA A 812 -30.70 14.50 21.11
C ALA A 812 -30.99 13.74 22.40
N ASN A 813 -31.36 12.48 22.28
CA ASN A 813 -31.54 11.60 23.42
C ASN A 813 -30.21 11.19 24.04
N TYR A 814 -30.18 11.03 25.35
CA TYR A 814 -29.00 10.64 26.11
C TYR A 814 -29.33 9.70 27.27
N PRO A 815 -28.54 8.62 27.45
CA PRO A 815 -27.47 8.14 26.56
C PRO A 815 -27.98 7.62 25.21
N ASN A 816 -27.17 7.68 24.17
CA ASN A 816 -27.44 7.07 22.86
C ASN A 816 -26.09 6.61 22.23
N PRO A 817 -25.78 5.33 22.18
CA PRO A 817 -26.61 4.15 22.53
C PRO A 817 -26.98 4.06 24.00
N PHE A 818 -28.08 3.32 24.30
CA PHE A 818 -28.52 3.09 25.68
C PHE A 818 -28.83 1.61 25.93
N LYS A 819 -28.72 1.18 27.21
CA LYS A 819 -29.01 -0.19 27.62
C LYS A 819 -30.27 -0.28 28.49
N GLN A 820 -30.41 0.58 29.50
CA GLN A 820 -31.54 0.55 30.45
C GLN A 820 -32.62 1.55 30.09
N PHE A 821 -32.27 2.82 29.87
CA PHE A 821 -33.18 3.84 29.42
C PHE A 821 -32.42 4.99 28.77
N THR A 822 -33.12 5.76 27.97
CA THR A 822 -32.63 7.02 27.42
C THR A 822 -33.60 8.17 27.72
N SER A 823 -33.05 9.33 27.98
CA SER A 823 -33.81 10.56 28.19
C SER A 823 -33.91 11.30 26.84
N ILE A 824 -35.12 11.71 26.49
CA ILE A 824 -35.45 12.37 25.22
C ILE A 824 -36.02 13.74 25.56
N PRO A 825 -35.22 14.80 25.53
CA PRO A 825 -35.68 16.14 25.79
C PRO A 825 -36.45 16.66 24.57
N VAL A 826 -37.59 17.30 24.83
CA VAL A 826 -38.43 17.93 23.82
C VAL A 826 -38.83 19.35 24.25
N SER A 827 -38.87 20.28 23.31
CA SER A 827 -39.37 21.61 23.53
C SER A 827 -40.50 21.93 22.54
N VAL A 828 -41.51 22.68 22.99
CA VAL A 828 -42.66 23.10 22.22
C VAL A 828 -42.86 24.60 22.35
N LYS A 829 -43.04 25.28 21.21
CA LYS A 829 -43.23 26.70 21.16
C LYS A 829 -44.52 27.13 21.89
N ASN A 830 -45.55 26.28 21.87
CA ASN A 830 -46.84 26.53 22.46
C ASN A 830 -47.38 25.31 23.17
N ALA A 831 -47.40 25.33 24.51
CA ALA A 831 -47.89 24.24 25.33
C ALA A 831 -49.41 23.99 25.21
N ASN A 832 -50.18 24.86 24.57
CA ASN A 832 -51.59 24.65 24.30
C ASN A 832 -51.86 23.88 23.00
N GLN A 833 -50.81 23.41 22.31
CA GLN A 833 -50.90 22.52 21.15
C GLN A 833 -50.57 21.08 21.53
N ALA A 834 -51.31 20.15 20.95
CA ALA A 834 -51.06 18.73 21.20
C ALA A 834 -49.66 18.33 20.73
N LEU A 835 -48.94 17.63 21.60
CA LEU A 835 -47.64 17.05 21.35
C LEU A 835 -47.78 15.53 21.28
N ASN A 836 -47.27 14.93 20.21
CA ASN A 836 -47.13 13.50 20.06
C ASN A 836 -45.63 13.14 19.96
N VAL A 837 -45.16 12.27 20.82
CA VAL A 837 -43.81 11.74 20.73
C VAL A 837 -43.86 10.20 20.76
N LYS A 838 -43.45 9.57 19.68
CA LYS A 838 -43.59 8.13 19.46
C LYS A 838 -42.31 7.53 18.97
N VAL A 839 -42.05 6.26 19.33
CA VAL A 839 -40.87 5.48 18.87
C VAL A 839 -41.34 4.45 17.84
N TYR A 840 -40.58 4.34 16.76
CA TYR A 840 -40.81 3.44 15.64
C TYR A 840 -39.64 2.55 15.38
N ASN A 841 -39.84 1.33 14.88
CA ASN A 841 -38.78 0.46 14.41
C ASN A 841 -38.36 0.81 12.96
N LEU A 842 -37.33 0.13 12.43
CA LEU A 842 -36.82 0.32 11.06
C LEU A 842 -37.88 0.08 9.95
N ARG A 843 -38.96 -0.66 10.25
CA ARG A 843 -40.08 -0.91 9.32
C ARG A 843 -41.18 0.16 9.41
N GLY A 844 -40.98 1.18 10.21
CA GLY A 844 -41.97 2.24 10.45
C GLY A 844 -43.15 1.84 11.33
N GLN A 845 -43.10 0.69 12.01
CA GLN A 845 -44.17 0.26 12.91
C GLN A 845 -43.99 0.95 14.27
N LEU A 846 -45.11 1.41 14.85
CA LEU A 846 -45.14 2.02 16.18
C LEU A 846 -44.70 0.99 17.23
N VAL A 847 -43.75 1.38 18.06
CA VAL A 847 -43.18 0.58 19.15
C VAL A 847 -43.69 1.09 20.52
N ARG A 848 -43.56 2.41 20.73
CA ARG A 848 -43.90 3.03 22.00
C ARG A 848 -44.45 4.43 21.83
N THR A 849 -45.51 4.78 22.49
CA THR A 849 -45.99 6.14 22.68
C THR A 849 -45.42 6.73 23.95
N LEU A 850 -44.51 7.71 23.84
CA LEU A 850 -43.86 8.34 24.98
C LEU A 850 -44.67 9.50 25.53
N HIS A 851 -45.36 10.23 24.65
CA HIS A 851 -46.29 11.32 25.02
C HIS A 851 -47.39 11.50 23.96
N GLN A 852 -48.59 11.74 24.40
CA GLN A 852 -49.72 12.08 23.56
C GLN A 852 -50.69 13.02 24.29
N GLY A 853 -50.88 14.21 23.82
CA GLY A 853 -51.80 15.19 24.42
C GLY A 853 -51.14 16.56 24.61
N LEU A 854 -51.77 17.43 25.43
CA LEU A 854 -51.16 18.72 25.74
C LEU A 854 -49.95 18.54 26.67
N PRO A 855 -48.79 19.14 26.35
CA PRO A 855 -47.65 19.07 27.25
C PRO A 855 -47.87 19.93 28.51
N ALA A 856 -47.40 19.47 29.64
CA ALA A 856 -47.57 20.20 30.92
C ALA A 856 -46.74 21.51 30.98
N LYS A 857 -45.68 21.60 30.17
CA LYS A 857 -44.73 22.74 30.09
C LYS A 857 -44.16 22.83 28.66
N ASN A 858 -43.63 24.00 28.31
CA ASN A 858 -42.96 24.21 27.01
C ASN A 858 -41.69 23.38 26.81
N SER A 859 -41.13 22.77 27.85
CA SER A 859 -40.00 21.86 27.82
C SER A 859 -40.26 20.68 28.75
N LEU A 860 -40.06 19.47 28.22
CA LEU A 860 -40.18 18.24 28.99
C LEU A 860 -39.14 17.20 28.55
N THR A 861 -38.76 16.33 29.47
CA THR A 861 -37.86 15.22 29.18
C THR A 861 -38.60 13.91 29.32
N LEU A 862 -38.75 13.17 28.25
CA LEU A 862 -39.41 11.87 28.22
C LEU A 862 -38.33 10.79 28.39
N LYS A 863 -38.75 9.64 28.91
CA LYS A 863 -37.85 8.48 29.10
C LYS A 863 -38.38 7.31 28.28
N TRP A 864 -37.46 6.62 27.61
CA TRP A 864 -37.74 5.34 26.97
C TRP A 864 -36.79 4.28 27.50
N ASP A 865 -37.34 3.17 27.96
CA ASP A 865 -36.69 2.05 28.63
C ASP A 865 -36.48 0.86 27.69
N GLY A 866 -36.60 1.07 26.36
CA GLY A 866 -36.43 -0.02 25.37
C GLY A 866 -37.59 -1.03 25.41
N ARG A 867 -38.80 -0.63 25.90
CA ARG A 867 -40.00 -1.47 25.90
C ARG A 867 -41.08 -0.93 24.97
N ASP A 868 -41.92 -1.83 24.43
CA ASP A 868 -43.07 -1.49 23.62
C ASP A 868 -44.28 -1.01 24.52
N ASP A 869 -45.39 -0.64 23.88
CA ASP A 869 -46.60 -0.22 24.59
C ASP A 869 -47.23 -1.32 25.45
N GLN A 870 -46.86 -2.60 25.28
CA GLN A 870 -47.28 -3.70 26.11
C GLN A 870 -46.28 -4.04 27.22
N GLY A 871 -45.21 -3.25 27.36
CA GLY A 871 -44.18 -3.44 28.39
C GLY A 871 -43.14 -4.52 28.05
N ARG A 872 -43.18 -5.10 26.86
CA ARG A 872 -42.23 -6.14 26.44
C ARG A 872 -40.93 -5.48 25.96
N GLN A 873 -39.82 -6.05 26.33
CA GLN A 873 -38.50 -5.61 25.88
C GLN A 873 -38.39 -5.76 24.36
N VAL A 874 -38.00 -4.70 23.67
CA VAL A 874 -37.78 -4.76 22.22
C VAL A 874 -36.41 -5.33 21.88
N SER A 875 -36.18 -5.73 20.63
CA SER A 875 -34.86 -6.21 20.17
C SER A 875 -33.84 -5.06 20.17
N GLU A 876 -32.56 -5.37 20.37
CA GLU A 876 -31.50 -4.40 20.15
C GLU A 876 -31.51 -3.93 18.71
N GLY A 877 -31.11 -2.68 18.47
CA GLY A 877 -31.10 -2.10 17.14
C GLY A 877 -31.46 -0.62 17.07
N ILE A 878 -31.66 -0.16 15.86
CA ILE A 878 -32.01 1.23 15.55
C ILE A 878 -33.50 1.43 15.60
N TYR A 879 -33.91 2.48 16.30
CA TYR A 879 -35.27 2.99 16.41
C TYR A 879 -35.31 4.46 16.02
N PHE A 880 -36.49 4.98 15.72
CA PHE A 880 -36.70 6.37 15.41
C PHE A 880 -37.73 6.97 16.40
N CYS A 881 -37.27 7.99 17.13
CA CYS A 881 -38.17 8.82 17.93
C CYS A 881 -38.67 9.96 17.06
N ARG A 882 -39.99 10.09 16.92
CA ARG A 882 -40.67 11.12 16.14
C ARG A 882 -41.55 11.99 17.02
N MET A 883 -41.34 13.30 16.91
CA MET A 883 -42.09 14.34 17.55
C MET A 883 -43.00 15.03 16.53
N GLU A 884 -44.25 15.25 16.90
CA GLU A 884 -45.23 16.00 16.10
C GLU A 884 -45.98 16.98 17.00
N THR A 885 -46.03 18.27 16.63
CA THR A 885 -46.78 19.32 17.31
C THR A 885 -47.05 20.50 16.39
N GLY A 886 -48.32 20.95 16.30
CA GLY A 886 -48.66 22.15 15.54
C GLY A 886 -48.16 22.21 14.09
N GLY A 887 -48.12 21.08 13.39
CA GLY A 887 -47.57 20.95 12.03
C GLY A 887 -46.07 20.81 11.96
N PHE A 888 -45.34 20.88 13.07
CA PHE A 888 -43.94 20.60 13.16
C PHE A 888 -43.72 19.07 13.32
N VAL A 889 -42.79 18.53 12.54
CA VAL A 889 -42.40 17.11 12.64
C VAL A 889 -40.88 17.01 12.65
N GLU A 890 -40.35 16.35 13.63
CA GLU A 890 -38.89 16.01 13.70
C GLU A 890 -38.71 14.55 14.08
N THR A 891 -37.69 13.90 13.53
CA THR A 891 -37.40 12.50 13.82
C THR A 891 -35.92 12.35 14.13
N ARG A 892 -35.61 11.61 15.20
CA ARG A 892 -34.22 11.31 15.58
C ARG A 892 -33.99 9.81 15.74
N LYS A 893 -32.79 9.42 15.40
CA LYS A 893 -32.32 8.02 15.54
C LYS A 893 -31.94 7.73 16.98
N VAL A 894 -32.45 6.64 17.51
CA VAL A 894 -32.16 6.13 18.87
C VAL A 894 -31.61 4.72 18.72
N LEU A 895 -30.48 4.43 19.36
CA LEU A 895 -29.85 3.12 19.31
C LEU A 895 -30.00 2.43 20.68
N PHE A 896 -30.73 1.32 20.68
CA PHE A 896 -30.90 0.47 21.86
C PHE A 896 -29.97 -0.73 21.78
N MET A 897 -29.24 -0.99 22.87
CA MET A 897 -28.31 -2.12 23.02
C MET A 897 -28.67 -2.87 24.29
N ARG A 898 -28.49 -4.18 24.33
CA ARG A 898 -28.66 -5.01 25.53
C ARG A 898 -27.33 -5.10 26.32
#